data_12e4e85a977ee51de5a51d294f0786bd
#
_entry.id   12e4e85a977ee51de5a51d294f0786bd
#
_cell.length_a   1.000
_cell.length_b   1.000
_cell.length_c   1.000
_cell.angle_alpha   90.00
_cell.angle_beta   90.00
_cell.angle_gamma   90.00
#
_symmetry.space_group_name_H-M   'P 1'
#
loop_
_entity.id
_entity.type
_entity.pdbx_description
1 polymer ?
#
loop_
_entity_poly.entity_id
_entity_poly.type
_entity_poly.pdbx_seq_one_letter_code
_entity_poly.pdbx_strand_id
1 'polypeptide(L)'
;MTAAVALPFLMAALCAALAGRLGRATGVLAALAFVPALLLASRTGGETLSETTRWVPDLGLNLVFRGDGFSLMFAVLIGVIGTLASLYSVTYLSDRERFGRFYPYLLAFGGSMLGLVLSDNLAALFAFWEMTSVTSFLLIGLWHTRSSARDGAVKAFLISALGGVALLAAVAMLGLAGGSAQLSQLDLDAVRASPLFVPALLLTVLAAATKSAQLPFHLWLPTAMEAPTPVSAFLHSATMVKAGVLLVAKFGLIFSVSPLWSGLLVPLGLATMVWGAWLALRQNDLKALLAYSTVSQLGLLVSLYGVADAEGRFAATTHLLNHAAFKAALFFVVGIIDHETGTRDVRRLSGLRRALPVTFVVAVLAALSMAGLPPLGGFLSKELFYETMWHQGPLFLAVAVAGGALTFAYSARLLRVFTGELSAPKVPHEAGAGLTVPAALLAGAALLMGLWPALTETLTRTAQEALAFASYGGHIRWWHGVTPALLGTLVTWALGAALVWQAPAAQRLQERLTPRWNANLSYVLILTLLNTLASRVTARTQGLALPDQLRLSLGASALIGGYAVWQAPQVLPRLGTVPLEALPVAALLVAGAVGVALSRNRLTAVVLTGLTGFGSAVSFLLMRAPDLALTQLLVETVTVILFLLVFRFLPGVRDLPRTRGRLGLDLLLSAAAAAGATLLVMASLRFLAPPISPYYLLNSYKEGGGKNVVNVILVDFRGFDTLGEITVVAVVALAVGALVRLGRPGQAPPEVDAEQLAAPAPRRKP
;
A
#
# COMPACT_ATOMS: atom_id res chain seq x y z
N MET A 1 -9.01 -17.02 14.84
CA MET A 1 -8.15 -16.11 14.03
C MET A 1 -8.96 -15.01 13.38
N THR A 2 -10.09 -15.32 12.76
CA THR A 2 -10.99 -14.30 12.16
C THR A 2 -11.35 -13.19 13.16
N ALA A 3 -11.66 -13.53 14.41
CA ALA A 3 -11.91 -12.53 15.45
C ALA A 3 -10.70 -11.61 15.73
N ALA A 4 -9.48 -12.15 15.71
CA ALA A 4 -8.27 -11.33 15.91
C ALA A 4 -8.03 -10.35 14.77
N VAL A 5 -8.43 -10.69 13.55
CA VAL A 5 -8.34 -9.81 12.38
C VAL A 5 -9.51 -8.82 12.33
N ALA A 6 -10.74 -9.29 12.56
CA ALA A 6 -11.94 -8.48 12.39
C ALA A 6 -12.17 -7.47 13.53
N LEU A 7 -11.84 -7.83 14.79
CA LEU A 7 -12.13 -6.97 15.94
C LEU A 7 -11.44 -5.60 15.84
N PRO A 8 -10.17 -5.46 15.43
CA PRO A 8 -9.57 -4.14 15.25
C PRO A 8 -10.32 -3.26 14.25
N PHE A 9 -10.88 -3.79 13.15
CA PHE A 9 -11.68 -3.01 12.20
C PHE A 9 -13.02 -2.59 12.80
N LEU A 10 -13.70 -3.50 13.51
CA LEU A 10 -14.95 -3.17 14.20
C LEU A 10 -14.73 -2.10 15.27
N MET A 11 -13.66 -2.26 16.06
CA MET A 11 -13.30 -1.27 17.08
C MET A 11 -12.81 0.04 16.46
N ALA A 12 -12.23 0.04 15.27
CA ALA A 12 -11.91 1.26 14.53
C ALA A 12 -13.18 2.06 14.21
N ALA A 13 -14.21 1.40 13.69
CA ALA A 13 -15.51 2.03 13.44
C ALA A 13 -16.16 2.55 14.74
N LEU A 14 -16.10 1.76 15.81
CA LEU A 14 -16.64 2.13 17.12
C LEU A 14 -15.88 3.33 17.72
N CYS A 15 -14.55 3.33 17.65
CA CYS A 15 -13.72 4.46 18.08
C CYS A 15 -14.02 5.73 17.26
N ALA A 16 -14.22 5.61 15.94
CA ALA A 16 -14.61 6.74 15.11
C ALA A 16 -15.94 7.37 15.55
N ALA A 17 -16.92 6.52 15.87
CA ALA A 17 -18.24 6.96 16.31
C ALA A 17 -18.27 7.56 17.73
N LEU A 18 -17.49 6.99 18.64
CA LEU A 18 -17.57 7.29 20.08
C LEU A 18 -16.47 8.22 20.59
N ALA A 19 -15.43 8.53 19.83
CA ALA A 19 -14.28 9.31 20.30
C ALA A 19 -14.66 10.69 20.88
N GLY A 20 -15.68 11.34 20.31
CA GLY A 20 -16.19 12.62 20.80
C GLY A 20 -16.81 12.54 22.20
N ARG A 21 -17.35 11.37 22.56
CA ARG A 21 -17.97 11.12 23.87
C ARG A 21 -16.97 10.56 24.88
N LEU A 22 -16.12 9.64 24.45
CA LEU A 22 -15.18 8.92 25.34
C LEU A 22 -13.90 9.70 25.61
N GLY A 23 -13.52 10.64 24.75
CA GLY A 23 -12.28 11.40 24.91
C GLY A 23 -11.07 10.46 25.06
N ARG A 24 -10.30 10.61 26.15
CA ARG A 24 -9.11 9.78 26.44
C ARG A 24 -9.41 8.29 26.62
N ALA A 25 -10.62 7.92 27.09
CA ALA A 25 -11.00 6.51 27.25
C ALA A 25 -11.05 5.74 25.91
N THR A 26 -11.13 6.45 24.78
CA THR A 26 -11.01 5.83 23.45
C THR A 26 -9.73 5.01 23.28
N GLY A 27 -8.63 5.41 23.94
CA GLY A 27 -7.36 4.67 23.90
C GLY A 27 -7.41 3.34 24.65
N VAL A 28 -8.15 3.26 25.75
CA VAL A 28 -8.38 2.00 26.46
C VAL A 28 -9.25 1.07 25.60
N LEU A 29 -10.30 1.62 24.99
CA LEU A 29 -11.14 0.87 24.05
C LEU A 29 -10.32 0.34 22.86
N ALA A 30 -9.42 1.16 22.32
CA ALA A 30 -8.51 0.73 21.25
C ALA A 30 -7.55 -0.37 21.69
N ALA A 31 -7.03 -0.33 22.91
CA ALA A 31 -6.16 -1.37 23.45
C ALA A 31 -6.88 -2.73 23.54
N LEU A 32 -8.17 -2.76 23.89
CA LEU A 32 -8.97 -3.99 23.96
C LEU A 32 -9.13 -4.66 22.59
N ALA A 33 -9.00 -3.94 21.48
CA ALA A 33 -9.08 -4.50 20.15
C ALA A 33 -8.00 -5.55 19.87
N PHE A 34 -6.87 -5.49 20.57
CA PHE A 34 -5.76 -6.42 20.39
C PHE A 34 -5.82 -7.66 21.31
N VAL A 35 -6.79 -7.74 22.23
CA VAL A 35 -6.94 -8.87 23.17
C VAL A 35 -7.02 -10.23 22.44
N PRO A 36 -7.81 -10.42 21.38
CA PRO A 36 -7.83 -11.70 20.68
C PRO A 36 -6.47 -12.11 20.10
N ALA A 37 -5.67 -11.14 19.60
CA ALA A 37 -4.32 -11.42 19.13
C ALA A 37 -3.39 -11.87 20.28
N LEU A 38 -3.53 -11.30 21.48
CA LEU A 38 -2.79 -11.71 22.66
C LEU A 38 -3.22 -13.12 23.15
N LEU A 39 -4.51 -13.43 23.05
CA LEU A 39 -5.03 -14.77 23.42
C LEU A 39 -4.52 -15.86 22.47
N LEU A 40 -4.09 -15.54 21.26
CA LEU A 40 -3.42 -16.50 20.38
C LEU A 40 -2.07 -16.98 20.93
N ALA A 41 -1.45 -16.25 21.88
CA ALA A 41 -0.23 -16.68 22.54
C ALA A 41 -0.41 -18.04 23.28
N SER A 42 -1.59 -18.30 23.83
CA SER A 42 -1.91 -19.57 24.51
C SER A 42 -1.99 -20.76 23.54
N ARG A 43 -2.02 -20.52 22.24
CA ARG A 43 -2.13 -21.50 21.17
C ARG A 43 -0.80 -21.79 20.46
N THR A 44 0.31 -21.19 20.92
CA THR A 44 1.64 -21.37 20.29
C THR A 44 2.27 -22.76 20.54
N GLY A 45 1.56 -23.67 21.18
CA GLY A 45 2.06 -24.99 21.64
C GLY A 45 2.14 -26.10 20.59
N GLY A 46 2.30 -25.83 19.30
CA GLY A 46 2.73 -26.82 18.31
C GLY A 46 1.72 -27.21 17.22
N GLU A 47 0.42 -27.03 17.39
CA GLU A 47 -0.55 -27.35 16.34
C GLU A 47 -0.80 -26.12 15.43
N THR A 48 -0.72 -26.34 14.11
CA THR A 48 -1.11 -25.33 13.14
C THR A 48 -2.63 -25.17 13.13
N LEU A 49 -3.11 -23.97 13.42
CA LEU A 49 -4.53 -23.63 13.37
C LEU A 49 -4.88 -23.20 11.95
N SER A 50 -6.01 -23.65 11.41
CA SER A 50 -6.54 -23.17 10.14
C SER A 50 -8.02 -22.82 10.28
N GLU A 51 -8.41 -21.69 9.73
CA GLU A 51 -9.79 -21.18 9.74
C GLU A 51 -10.12 -20.66 8.34
N THR A 52 -11.15 -21.24 7.71
CA THR A 52 -11.55 -20.89 6.35
C THR A 52 -12.94 -20.28 6.34
N THR A 53 -13.06 -19.09 5.79
CA THR A 53 -14.34 -18.43 5.50
C THR A 53 -14.51 -18.37 3.99
N ARG A 54 -15.55 -19.02 3.46
CA ARG A 54 -15.89 -18.96 2.03
C ARG A 54 -16.37 -17.57 1.67
N TRP A 55 -15.75 -16.96 0.66
CA TRP A 55 -16.14 -15.65 0.18
C TRP A 55 -16.55 -15.68 -1.29
N VAL A 56 -15.61 -15.97 -2.22
CA VAL A 56 -15.90 -16.15 -3.64
C VAL A 56 -15.23 -17.45 -4.10
N PRO A 57 -15.86 -18.61 -3.80
CA PRO A 57 -15.23 -19.91 -4.04
C PRO A 57 -14.91 -20.17 -5.52
N ASP A 58 -15.77 -19.69 -6.43
CA ASP A 58 -15.63 -19.89 -7.88
C ASP A 58 -14.37 -19.22 -8.47
N LEU A 59 -13.85 -18.19 -7.79
CA LEU A 59 -12.60 -17.53 -8.13
C LEU A 59 -11.41 -17.98 -7.25
N GLY A 60 -11.61 -18.97 -6.37
CA GLY A 60 -10.61 -19.38 -5.38
C GLY A 60 -10.32 -18.34 -4.30
N LEU A 61 -11.13 -17.28 -4.21
CA LEU A 61 -10.96 -16.17 -3.26
C LEU A 61 -11.68 -16.48 -1.95
N ASN A 62 -11.07 -17.34 -1.13
CA ASN A 62 -11.53 -17.63 0.22
C ASN A 62 -10.63 -16.93 1.23
N LEU A 63 -11.20 -16.46 2.33
CA LEU A 63 -10.43 -15.96 3.47
C LEU A 63 -9.94 -17.17 4.27
N VAL A 64 -8.70 -17.55 4.06
CA VAL A 64 -8.03 -18.63 4.78
C VAL A 64 -6.99 -18.02 5.69
N PHE A 65 -7.21 -18.17 7.00
CA PHE A 65 -6.25 -17.78 8.02
C PHE A 65 -5.56 -19.02 8.59
N ARG A 66 -4.21 -18.94 8.64
CA ARG A 66 -3.36 -20.01 9.17
C ARG A 66 -2.47 -19.45 10.26
N GLY A 67 -2.61 -20.02 11.46
CA GLY A 67 -1.81 -19.72 12.63
C GLY A 67 -0.76 -20.79 12.85
N ASP A 68 0.37 -20.68 12.20
CA ASP A 68 1.59 -21.43 12.52
C ASP A 68 2.42 -20.69 13.56
N GLY A 69 3.47 -21.32 14.10
CA GLY A 69 4.30 -20.73 15.14
C GLY A 69 4.87 -19.36 14.77
N PHE A 70 5.24 -19.14 13.50
CA PHE A 70 5.76 -17.87 13.03
C PHE A 70 4.67 -16.78 12.92
N SER A 71 3.53 -17.12 12.34
CA SER A 71 2.39 -16.22 12.24
C SER A 71 1.83 -15.83 13.61
N LEU A 72 1.74 -16.79 14.54
CA LEU A 72 1.28 -16.54 15.91
C LEU A 72 2.27 -15.65 16.69
N MET A 73 3.58 -15.86 16.53
CA MET A 73 4.60 -14.98 17.11
C MET A 73 4.40 -13.52 16.63
N PHE A 74 4.19 -13.29 15.35
CA PHE A 74 3.90 -11.96 14.83
C PHE A 74 2.59 -11.40 15.36
N ALA A 75 1.53 -12.20 15.43
CA ALA A 75 0.24 -11.76 15.97
C ALA A 75 0.36 -11.28 17.42
N VAL A 76 1.14 -12.01 18.24
CA VAL A 76 1.45 -11.60 19.62
C VAL A 76 2.25 -10.31 19.67
N LEU A 77 3.29 -10.16 18.83
CA LEU A 77 4.07 -8.92 18.77
C LEU A 77 3.20 -7.72 18.38
N ILE A 78 2.33 -7.89 17.37
CA ILE A 78 1.37 -6.86 16.95
C ILE A 78 0.41 -6.54 18.10
N GLY A 79 -0.10 -7.56 18.79
CA GLY A 79 -1.01 -7.43 19.92
C GLY A 79 -0.38 -6.66 21.08
N VAL A 80 0.83 -7.06 21.52
CA VAL A 80 1.55 -6.41 22.64
C VAL A 80 1.86 -4.96 22.32
N ILE A 81 2.54 -4.71 21.20
CA ILE A 81 2.98 -3.36 20.86
C ILE A 81 1.81 -2.46 20.48
N GLY A 82 0.77 -3.01 19.81
CA GLY A 82 -0.46 -2.28 19.50
C GLY A 82 -1.22 -1.85 20.75
N THR A 83 -1.33 -2.74 21.75
CA THR A 83 -1.91 -2.41 23.07
C THR A 83 -1.11 -1.31 23.76
N LEU A 84 0.22 -1.48 23.86
CA LEU A 84 1.08 -0.50 24.53
C LEU A 84 1.10 0.84 23.81
N ALA A 85 1.10 0.86 22.48
CA ALA A 85 1.01 2.08 21.68
C ALA A 85 -0.33 2.79 21.85
N SER A 86 -1.44 2.04 21.96
CA SER A 86 -2.76 2.60 22.22
C SER A 86 -2.83 3.26 23.60
N LEU A 87 -2.32 2.60 24.64
CA LEU A 87 -2.28 3.13 26.01
C LEU A 87 -1.32 4.32 26.13
N TYR A 88 -0.13 4.24 25.55
CA TYR A 88 0.83 5.33 25.51
C TYR A 88 0.24 6.60 24.88
N SER A 89 -0.56 6.43 23.82
CA SER A 89 -1.18 7.52 23.08
C SER A 89 -2.21 8.29 23.90
N VAL A 90 -2.83 7.68 24.92
CA VAL A 90 -3.78 8.34 25.84
C VAL A 90 -3.15 9.56 26.54
N THR A 91 -1.88 9.43 26.91
CA THR A 91 -1.13 10.49 27.61
C THR A 91 -0.34 11.36 26.63
N TYR A 92 0.19 10.76 25.55
CA TYR A 92 1.02 11.44 24.56
C TYR A 92 0.25 12.47 23.73
N LEU A 93 -0.99 12.16 23.32
CA LEU A 93 -1.82 13.06 22.51
C LEU A 93 -2.57 14.07 23.41
N SER A 94 -2.28 15.35 23.23
CA SER A 94 -2.94 16.43 23.97
C SER A 94 -4.26 16.88 23.34
N ASP A 95 -4.45 16.67 22.05
CA ASP A 95 -5.57 17.17 21.26
C ASP A 95 -6.67 16.10 21.14
N ARG A 96 -7.77 16.28 21.85
CA ARG A 96 -8.91 15.33 21.89
C ARG A 96 -9.61 15.17 20.54
N GLU A 97 -9.63 16.18 19.70
CA GLU A 97 -10.28 16.11 18.39
C GLU A 97 -9.59 15.10 17.46
N ARG A 98 -8.30 14.80 17.69
CA ARG A 98 -7.53 13.84 16.91
C ARG A 98 -7.81 12.38 17.28
N PHE A 99 -8.39 12.10 18.44
CA PHE A 99 -8.69 10.72 18.85
C PHE A 99 -9.63 10.02 17.86
N GLY A 100 -10.61 10.74 17.31
CA GLY A 100 -11.54 10.21 16.31
C GLY A 100 -10.94 9.85 14.95
N ARG A 101 -9.68 10.24 14.69
CA ARG A 101 -8.94 9.84 13.48
C ARG A 101 -7.77 8.92 13.81
N PHE A 102 -7.05 9.23 14.88
CA PHE A 102 -5.86 8.51 15.30
C PHE A 102 -6.15 7.04 15.60
N TYR A 103 -7.05 6.74 16.54
CA TYR A 103 -7.34 5.35 16.93
C TYR A 103 -7.97 4.52 15.82
N PRO A 104 -8.97 5.02 15.04
CA PRO A 104 -9.46 4.28 13.88
C PRO A 104 -8.37 3.89 12.88
N TYR A 105 -7.46 4.81 12.56
CA TYR A 105 -6.36 4.50 11.64
C TYR A 105 -5.36 3.51 12.23
N LEU A 106 -5.03 3.66 13.53
CA LEU A 106 -4.14 2.74 14.24
C LEU A 106 -4.70 1.32 14.27
N LEU A 107 -6.00 1.18 14.56
CA LEU A 107 -6.69 -0.09 14.64
C LEU A 107 -6.89 -0.73 13.27
N ALA A 108 -7.29 0.05 12.26
CA ALA A 108 -7.39 -0.43 10.88
C ALA A 108 -6.03 -0.94 10.37
N PHE A 109 -4.95 -0.23 10.70
CA PHE A 109 -3.60 -0.69 10.41
C PHE A 109 -3.24 -1.98 11.16
N GLY A 110 -3.56 -2.07 12.44
CA GLY A 110 -3.33 -3.27 13.26
C GLY A 110 -4.09 -4.49 12.73
N GLY A 111 -5.37 -4.32 12.37
CA GLY A 111 -6.19 -5.36 11.75
C GLY A 111 -5.64 -5.80 10.39
N SER A 112 -5.18 -4.85 9.57
CA SER A 112 -4.54 -5.14 8.27
C SER A 112 -3.25 -5.95 8.46
N MET A 113 -2.44 -5.62 9.46
CA MET A 113 -1.22 -6.40 9.76
C MET A 113 -1.53 -7.79 10.29
N LEU A 114 -2.53 -7.96 11.15
CA LEU A 114 -2.97 -9.27 11.62
C LEU A 114 -3.51 -10.11 10.46
N GLY A 115 -4.31 -9.51 9.58
CA GLY A 115 -4.78 -10.17 8.36
C GLY A 115 -3.64 -10.61 7.46
N LEU A 116 -2.64 -9.75 7.22
CA LEU A 116 -1.47 -10.08 6.42
C LEU A 116 -0.66 -11.25 6.99
N VAL A 117 -0.41 -11.23 8.29
CA VAL A 117 0.43 -12.24 8.98
C VAL A 117 -0.24 -13.61 8.99
N LEU A 118 -1.56 -13.63 9.21
CA LEU A 118 -2.34 -14.88 9.32
C LEU A 118 -2.85 -15.38 7.96
N SER A 119 -2.78 -14.59 6.88
CA SER A 119 -3.27 -15.03 5.56
C SER A 119 -2.46 -16.20 5.01
N ASP A 120 -3.19 -17.22 4.57
CA ASP A 120 -2.70 -18.35 3.77
C ASP A 120 -3.15 -18.26 2.30
N ASN A 121 -4.21 -17.51 2.00
CA ASN A 121 -4.64 -17.22 0.64
C ASN A 121 -3.81 -16.07 0.05
N LEU A 122 -3.25 -16.26 -1.15
CA LEU A 122 -2.37 -15.32 -1.84
C LEU A 122 -3.06 -13.98 -2.17
N ALA A 123 -4.33 -14.02 -2.57
CA ALA A 123 -5.10 -12.81 -2.87
C ALA A 123 -5.44 -12.03 -1.57
N ALA A 124 -5.81 -12.74 -0.50
CA ALA A 124 -6.05 -12.13 0.80
C ALA A 124 -4.76 -11.51 1.38
N LEU A 125 -3.62 -12.20 1.24
CA LEU A 125 -2.30 -11.69 1.62
C LEU A 125 -2.01 -10.37 0.90
N PHE A 126 -2.23 -10.31 -0.42
CA PHE A 126 -2.07 -9.08 -1.20
C PHE A 126 -3.05 -7.99 -0.75
N ALA A 127 -4.32 -8.31 -0.53
CA ALA A 127 -5.32 -7.33 -0.09
C ALA A 127 -4.93 -6.68 1.25
N PHE A 128 -4.55 -7.49 2.24
CA PHE A 128 -4.09 -6.97 3.52
C PHE A 128 -2.75 -6.22 3.42
N TRP A 129 -1.86 -6.61 2.50
CA TRP A 129 -0.65 -5.86 2.20
C TRP A 129 -0.96 -4.44 1.72
N GLU A 130 -1.91 -4.29 0.79
CA GLU A 130 -2.33 -2.96 0.31
C GLU A 130 -3.09 -2.17 1.39
N MET A 131 -3.93 -2.83 2.18
CA MET A 131 -4.58 -2.18 3.32
C MET A 131 -3.56 -1.62 4.33
N THR A 132 -2.41 -2.31 4.54
CA THR A 132 -1.33 -1.73 5.36
C THR A 132 -0.70 -0.50 4.72
N SER A 133 -0.61 -0.42 3.38
CA SER A 133 -0.09 0.75 2.67
C SER A 133 -1.02 1.95 2.83
N VAL A 134 -2.33 1.75 2.63
CA VAL A 134 -3.33 2.81 2.76
C VAL A 134 -3.44 3.31 4.21
N THR A 135 -3.54 2.39 5.16
CA THR A 135 -3.71 2.77 6.58
C THR A 135 -2.46 3.43 7.15
N SER A 136 -1.25 3.01 6.74
CA SER A 136 -0.01 3.70 7.12
C SER A 136 0.10 5.09 6.49
N PHE A 137 -0.34 5.27 5.24
CA PHE A 137 -0.44 6.60 4.61
C PHE A 137 -1.31 7.54 5.45
N LEU A 138 -2.48 7.08 5.92
CA LEU A 138 -3.36 7.87 6.77
C LEU A 138 -2.73 8.20 8.13
N LEU A 139 -1.97 7.28 8.72
CA LEU A 139 -1.26 7.49 9.97
C LEU A 139 -0.08 8.46 9.84
N ILE A 140 0.71 8.36 8.79
CA ILE A 140 1.84 9.26 8.53
C ILE A 140 1.32 10.66 8.21
N GLY A 141 0.26 10.75 7.41
CA GLY A 141 -0.41 11.99 7.03
C GLY A 141 -1.38 12.55 8.06
N LEU A 142 -1.41 12.04 9.31
CA LEU A 142 -2.36 12.46 10.34
C LEU A 142 -2.37 14.00 10.54
N TRP A 143 -1.21 14.61 10.52
CA TRP A 143 -1.05 16.07 10.57
C TRP A 143 -1.00 16.70 9.17
N HIS A 144 -2.03 16.43 8.37
CA HIS A 144 -2.13 16.81 6.96
C HIS A 144 -1.98 18.32 6.68
N THR A 145 -2.13 19.16 7.69
CA THR A 145 -1.86 20.61 7.58
C THR A 145 -0.36 20.92 7.40
N ARG A 146 0.54 20.00 7.79
CA ARG A 146 1.98 20.14 7.62
C ARG A 146 2.38 19.56 6.25
N SER A 147 3.07 20.35 5.42
CA SER A 147 3.56 19.87 4.11
C SER A 147 4.49 18.66 4.24
N SER A 148 5.41 18.69 5.22
CA SER A 148 6.33 17.58 5.49
C SER A 148 5.61 16.25 5.78
N ALA A 149 4.48 16.28 6.50
CA ALA A 149 3.69 15.09 6.79
C ALA A 149 2.98 14.54 5.53
N ARG A 150 2.43 15.45 4.68
CA ARG A 150 1.84 15.05 3.40
C ARG A 150 2.88 14.44 2.47
N ASP A 151 4.02 15.10 2.30
CA ASP A 151 5.10 14.65 1.43
C ASP A 151 5.68 13.31 1.90
N GLY A 152 5.86 13.15 3.21
CA GLY A 152 6.30 11.90 3.83
C GLY A 152 5.30 10.77 3.62
N ALA A 153 3.99 11.03 3.78
CA ALA A 153 2.92 10.07 3.55
C ALA A 153 2.85 9.63 2.09
N VAL A 154 2.85 10.58 1.15
CA VAL A 154 2.82 10.30 -0.30
C VAL A 154 4.06 9.49 -0.72
N LYS A 155 5.25 9.87 -0.25
CA LYS A 155 6.49 9.13 -0.55
C LYS A 155 6.43 7.69 -0.05
N ALA A 156 5.99 7.47 1.19
CA ALA A 156 5.83 6.15 1.76
C ALA A 156 4.80 5.32 0.98
N PHE A 157 3.68 5.93 0.59
CA PHE A 157 2.64 5.27 -0.18
C PHE A 157 3.13 4.89 -1.58
N LEU A 158 3.73 5.80 -2.34
CA LEU A 158 4.18 5.53 -3.70
C LEU A 158 5.24 4.41 -3.75
N ILE A 159 6.21 4.43 -2.82
CA ILE A 159 7.24 3.38 -2.78
C ILE A 159 6.63 2.03 -2.35
N SER A 160 5.72 2.01 -1.38
CA SER A 160 5.07 0.77 -0.96
C SER A 160 4.09 0.24 -2.01
N ALA A 161 3.38 1.10 -2.74
CA ALA A 161 2.48 0.71 -3.83
C ALA A 161 3.24 0.09 -5.01
N LEU A 162 4.44 0.61 -5.35
CA LEU A 162 5.32 -0.05 -6.33
C LEU A 162 5.60 -1.51 -5.93
N GLY A 163 5.91 -1.74 -4.65
CA GLY A 163 6.09 -3.08 -4.10
C GLY A 163 4.80 -3.91 -4.11
N GLY A 164 3.65 -3.27 -3.91
CA GLY A 164 2.35 -3.92 -3.96
C GLY A 164 2.01 -4.44 -5.36
N VAL A 165 2.26 -3.65 -6.40
CA VAL A 165 2.10 -4.10 -7.80
C VAL A 165 3.04 -5.26 -8.12
N ALA A 166 4.28 -5.21 -7.63
CA ALA A 166 5.22 -6.33 -7.79
C ALA A 166 4.72 -7.60 -7.06
N LEU A 167 4.19 -7.43 -5.83
CA LEU A 167 3.61 -8.55 -5.08
C LEU A 167 2.39 -9.15 -5.78
N LEU A 168 1.49 -8.32 -6.32
CA LEU A 168 0.33 -8.78 -7.06
C LEU A 168 0.75 -9.68 -8.23
N ALA A 169 1.73 -9.24 -9.01
CA ALA A 169 2.25 -10.04 -10.11
C ALA A 169 2.92 -11.35 -9.62
N ALA A 170 3.71 -11.28 -8.53
CA ALA A 170 4.37 -12.45 -7.95
C ALA A 170 3.36 -13.50 -7.46
N VAL A 171 2.33 -13.09 -6.70
CA VAL A 171 1.32 -14.03 -6.18
C VAL A 171 0.44 -14.60 -7.29
N ALA A 172 0.13 -13.83 -8.33
CA ALA A 172 -0.58 -14.33 -9.50
C ALA A 172 0.26 -15.39 -10.24
N MET A 173 1.56 -15.12 -10.46
CA MET A 173 2.48 -16.09 -11.08
C MET A 173 2.62 -17.37 -10.25
N LEU A 174 2.71 -17.26 -8.91
CA LEU A 174 2.79 -18.40 -8.02
C LEU A 174 1.49 -19.23 -8.03
N GLY A 175 0.34 -18.57 -7.99
CA GLY A 175 -0.96 -19.25 -8.05
C GLY A 175 -1.16 -20.00 -9.37
N LEU A 176 -0.78 -19.37 -10.49
CA LEU A 176 -0.82 -20.01 -11.83
C LEU A 176 0.15 -21.19 -11.94
N ALA A 177 1.38 -21.03 -11.45
CA ALA A 177 2.40 -22.08 -11.53
C ALA A 177 2.14 -23.24 -10.58
N GLY A 178 1.64 -22.97 -9.36
CA GLY A 178 1.41 -23.95 -8.32
C GLY A 178 -0.03 -24.49 -8.25
N GLY A 179 -0.92 -24.04 -9.14
CA GLY A 179 -2.29 -24.57 -9.25
C GLY A 179 -3.20 -24.27 -8.05
N SER A 180 -2.82 -23.40 -7.14
CA SER A 180 -3.59 -23.05 -5.95
C SER A 180 -3.48 -21.57 -5.58
N ALA A 181 -4.58 -20.99 -5.07
CA ALA A 181 -4.55 -19.67 -4.45
C ALA A 181 -4.11 -19.71 -2.97
N GLN A 182 -3.91 -20.88 -2.38
CA GLN A 182 -3.47 -21.06 -0.98
C GLN A 182 -1.97 -21.35 -0.95
N LEU A 183 -1.22 -20.57 -0.17
CA LEU A 183 0.23 -20.68 -0.05
C LEU A 183 0.66 -22.08 0.45
N SER A 184 -0.07 -22.63 1.41
CA SER A 184 0.20 -23.97 1.99
C SER A 184 -0.15 -25.14 1.06
N GLN A 185 -0.90 -24.89 -0.01
CA GLN A 185 -1.36 -25.91 -0.97
C GLN A 185 -0.71 -25.76 -2.34
N LEU A 186 0.27 -24.87 -2.51
CA LEU A 186 1.01 -24.74 -3.75
C LEU A 186 1.80 -26.02 -4.04
N ASP A 187 1.69 -26.52 -5.26
CA ASP A 187 2.60 -27.53 -5.76
C ASP A 187 3.98 -26.89 -5.98
N LEU A 188 4.89 -27.12 -5.01
CA LEU A 188 6.22 -26.50 -5.04
C LEU A 188 7.10 -27.03 -6.18
N ASP A 189 6.90 -28.26 -6.61
CA ASP A 189 7.70 -28.85 -7.70
C ASP A 189 7.23 -28.27 -9.04
N ALA A 190 5.92 -28.10 -9.24
CA ALA A 190 5.37 -27.40 -10.40
C ALA A 190 5.83 -25.93 -10.44
N VAL A 191 5.83 -25.22 -9.31
CA VAL A 191 6.33 -23.84 -9.21
C VAL A 191 7.80 -23.77 -9.60
N ARG A 192 8.65 -24.68 -9.11
CA ARG A 192 10.10 -24.70 -9.37
C ARG A 192 10.41 -25.02 -10.83
N ALA A 193 9.61 -25.89 -11.47
CA ALA A 193 9.77 -26.25 -12.89
C ALA A 193 9.20 -25.16 -13.83
N SER A 194 8.42 -24.21 -13.34
CA SER A 194 7.75 -23.19 -14.14
C SER A 194 8.73 -22.12 -14.63
N PRO A 195 8.59 -21.61 -15.88
CA PRO A 195 9.32 -20.43 -16.34
C PRO A 195 8.98 -19.16 -15.55
N LEU A 196 7.89 -19.16 -14.80
CA LEU A 196 7.47 -18.05 -13.94
C LEU A 196 8.23 -17.99 -12.60
N PHE A 197 9.03 -19.02 -12.25
CA PHE A 197 9.75 -19.10 -10.98
C PHE A 197 10.69 -17.91 -10.74
N VAL A 198 11.59 -17.62 -11.68
CA VAL A 198 12.56 -16.52 -11.56
C VAL A 198 11.87 -15.15 -11.57
N PRO A 199 10.95 -14.85 -12.49
CA PRO A 199 10.18 -13.61 -12.42
C PRO A 199 9.44 -13.43 -11.09
N ALA A 200 8.77 -14.46 -10.56
CA ALA A 200 8.08 -14.41 -9.28
C ALA A 200 9.04 -14.16 -8.10
N LEU A 201 10.23 -14.79 -8.12
CA LEU A 201 11.30 -14.55 -7.15
C LEU A 201 11.74 -13.07 -7.15
N LEU A 202 12.08 -12.52 -8.32
CA LEU A 202 12.55 -11.14 -8.45
C LEU A 202 11.50 -10.12 -8.00
N LEU A 203 10.24 -10.34 -8.38
CA LEU A 203 9.12 -9.48 -7.97
C LEU A 203 8.84 -9.59 -6.46
N THR A 204 9.00 -10.77 -5.86
CA THR A 204 8.91 -10.96 -4.40
C THR A 204 10.02 -10.20 -3.68
N VAL A 205 11.26 -10.28 -4.16
CA VAL A 205 12.39 -9.53 -3.61
C VAL A 205 12.15 -8.03 -3.73
N LEU A 206 11.63 -7.55 -4.86
CA LEU A 206 11.29 -6.14 -5.07
C LEU A 206 10.20 -5.68 -4.08
N ALA A 207 9.12 -6.47 -3.93
CA ALA A 207 8.05 -6.16 -2.98
C ALA A 207 8.56 -6.09 -1.54
N ALA A 208 9.38 -7.05 -1.13
CA ALA A 208 10.00 -7.06 0.20
C ALA A 208 10.94 -5.87 0.40
N ALA A 209 11.77 -5.54 -0.60
CA ALA A 209 12.74 -4.45 -0.54
C ALA A 209 12.07 -3.08 -0.38
N THR A 210 10.96 -2.82 -1.07
CA THR A 210 10.20 -1.56 -0.93
C THR A 210 9.59 -1.42 0.46
N LYS A 211 8.90 -2.45 0.96
CA LYS A 211 8.18 -2.42 2.24
C LYS A 211 9.13 -2.43 3.44
N SER A 212 10.23 -3.21 3.37
CA SER A 212 11.26 -3.28 4.42
C SER A 212 12.41 -2.30 4.22
N ALA A 213 12.19 -1.25 3.45
CA ALA A 213 13.12 -0.13 3.30
C ALA A 213 14.57 -0.56 2.97
N GLN A 214 14.74 -1.55 2.07
CA GLN A 214 16.05 -1.94 1.58
C GLN A 214 16.58 -0.95 0.54
N LEU A 215 17.87 -0.91 0.31
CA LEU A 215 18.47 -0.12 -0.77
C LEU A 215 17.88 -0.52 -2.13
N PRO A 216 17.56 0.46 -3.00
CA PRO A 216 17.60 1.91 -2.82
C PRO A 216 16.31 2.51 -2.21
N PHE A 217 15.33 1.67 -1.85
CA PHE A 217 13.97 2.08 -1.45
C PHE A 217 13.84 2.58 0.01
N HIS A 218 14.93 2.68 0.76
CA HIS A 218 14.94 3.08 2.18
C HIS A 218 14.45 4.52 2.47
N LEU A 219 14.29 5.33 1.44
CA LEU A 219 14.04 6.78 1.52
C LEU A 219 12.76 7.20 2.23
N TRP A 220 11.73 6.37 2.15
CA TRP A 220 10.44 6.70 2.72
C TRP A 220 10.43 6.62 4.24
N LEU A 221 11.26 5.71 4.82
CA LEU A 221 11.23 5.42 6.25
C LEU A 221 11.59 6.64 7.12
N PRO A 222 12.67 7.39 6.84
CA PRO A 222 12.98 8.61 7.60
C PRO A 222 11.93 9.71 7.44
N THR A 223 11.31 9.83 6.26
CA THR A 223 10.26 10.83 6.03
C THR A 223 8.93 10.45 6.67
N ALA A 224 8.69 9.16 6.94
CA ALA A 224 7.54 8.68 7.70
C ALA A 224 7.60 9.05 9.20
N MET A 225 8.74 9.56 9.70
CA MET A 225 8.88 10.01 11.10
C MET A 225 8.08 11.28 11.45
N GLU A 226 7.41 11.89 10.49
CA GLU A 226 6.42 12.94 10.74
C GLU A 226 5.16 12.43 11.47
N ALA A 227 4.91 11.12 11.44
CA ALA A 227 3.84 10.49 12.23
C ALA A 227 4.03 10.73 13.75
N PRO A 228 2.96 10.73 14.57
CA PRO A 228 3.09 10.73 16.03
C PRO A 228 4.00 9.60 16.53
N THR A 229 4.75 9.84 17.60
CA THR A 229 5.76 8.86 18.07
C THR A 229 5.18 7.47 18.41
N PRO A 230 4.00 7.31 19.02
CA PRO A 230 3.42 5.97 19.23
C PRO A 230 3.12 5.24 17.91
N VAL A 231 2.74 5.97 16.84
CA VAL A 231 2.62 5.39 15.49
C VAL A 231 3.99 4.90 15.01
N SER A 232 5.03 5.73 15.13
CA SER A 232 6.39 5.36 14.73
C SER A 232 6.87 4.12 15.50
N ALA A 233 6.56 4.01 16.81
CA ALA A 233 6.86 2.83 17.60
C ALA A 233 6.16 1.58 17.04
N PHE A 234 4.87 1.65 16.72
CA PHE A 234 4.10 0.52 16.22
C PHE A 234 4.51 0.11 14.80
N LEU A 235 4.63 1.09 13.87
CA LEU A 235 4.93 0.81 12.46
C LEU A 235 6.36 0.27 12.26
N HIS A 236 7.32 0.76 13.03
CA HIS A 236 8.74 0.52 12.75
C HIS A 236 9.41 -0.49 13.66
N SER A 237 8.75 -0.95 14.75
CA SER A 237 9.29 -2.01 15.61
C SER A 237 8.70 -3.39 15.33
N ALA A 238 7.38 -3.50 15.08
CA ALA A 238 6.70 -4.80 15.01
C ALA A 238 5.94 -5.05 13.72
N THR A 239 5.59 -4.02 12.94
CA THR A 239 4.55 -4.15 11.93
C THR A 239 5.00 -3.79 10.52
N MET A 240 4.69 -2.62 9.99
CA MET A 240 4.82 -2.25 8.57
C MET A 240 6.14 -2.65 7.94
N VAL A 241 7.26 -2.25 8.55
CA VAL A 241 8.59 -2.51 8.00
C VAL A 241 9.00 -3.99 8.06
N LYS A 242 8.33 -4.78 8.91
CA LYS A 242 8.52 -6.22 9.01
C LYS A 242 7.63 -7.01 8.06
N ALA A 243 6.67 -6.37 7.39
CA ALA A 243 5.84 -7.04 6.38
C ALA A 243 6.68 -7.60 5.21
N GLY A 244 7.69 -6.86 4.73
CA GLY A 244 8.62 -7.38 3.73
C GLY A 244 9.54 -8.47 4.30
N VAL A 245 9.98 -8.36 5.55
CA VAL A 245 10.73 -9.43 6.25
C VAL A 245 9.86 -10.69 6.38
N LEU A 246 8.58 -10.56 6.75
CA LEU A 246 7.61 -11.65 6.78
C LEU A 246 7.49 -12.33 5.40
N LEU A 247 7.42 -11.52 4.34
CA LEU A 247 7.32 -12.02 2.97
C LEU A 247 8.58 -12.84 2.60
N VAL A 248 9.78 -12.31 2.89
CA VAL A 248 11.05 -13.05 2.69
C VAL A 248 11.06 -14.34 3.49
N ALA A 249 10.63 -14.31 4.76
CA ALA A 249 10.60 -15.49 5.61
C ALA A 249 9.66 -16.58 5.08
N LYS A 250 8.37 -16.23 4.79
CA LYS A 250 7.36 -17.19 4.31
C LYS A 250 7.69 -17.70 2.91
N PHE A 251 8.07 -16.82 1.97
CA PHE A 251 8.36 -17.21 0.59
C PHE A 251 9.76 -17.83 0.43
N GLY A 252 10.60 -17.74 1.45
CA GLY A 252 11.83 -18.49 1.54
C GLY A 252 11.63 -20.02 1.44
N LEU A 253 10.45 -20.53 1.86
CA LEU A 253 10.08 -21.95 1.67
C LEU A 253 9.99 -22.34 0.19
N ILE A 254 9.65 -21.39 -0.69
CA ILE A 254 9.52 -21.60 -2.13
C ILE A 254 10.86 -21.37 -2.84
N PHE A 255 11.50 -20.23 -2.54
CA PHE A 255 12.58 -19.68 -3.35
C PHE A 255 13.99 -19.99 -2.85
N SER A 256 14.19 -20.43 -1.59
CA SER A 256 15.52 -20.66 -1.03
C SER A 256 16.30 -21.82 -1.68
N VAL A 257 15.64 -22.64 -2.47
CA VAL A 257 16.28 -23.67 -3.29
C VAL A 257 17.12 -23.09 -4.44
N SER A 258 16.87 -21.84 -4.84
CA SER A 258 17.62 -21.15 -5.87
C SER A 258 18.80 -20.38 -5.28
N PRO A 259 20.03 -20.55 -5.80
CA PRO A 259 21.17 -19.73 -5.37
C PRO A 259 20.96 -18.21 -5.58
N LEU A 260 20.07 -17.84 -6.51
CA LEU A 260 19.71 -16.45 -6.78
C LEU A 260 19.07 -15.79 -5.54
N TRP A 261 18.33 -16.55 -4.72
CA TRP A 261 17.70 -16.06 -3.50
C TRP A 261 18.73 -15.52 -2.51
N SER A 262 19.69 -16.36 -2.11
CA SER A 262 20.74 -15.95 -1.17
C SER A 262 21.70 -14.94 -1.82
N GLY A 263 22.02 -15.13 -3.12
CA GLY A 263 22.88 -14.24 -3.89
C GLY A 263 22.35 -12.79 -4.00
N LEU A 264 21.03 -12.59 -3.93
CA LEU A 264 20.42 -11.26 -3.93
C LEU A 264 20.22 -10.74 -2.50
N LEU A 265 19.60 -11.52 -1.63
CA LEU A 265 19.14 -11.02 -0.32
C LEU A 265 20.29 -10.81 0.68
N VAL A 266 21.30 -11.68 0.70
CA VAL A 266 22.40 -11.55 1.66
C VAL A 266 23.21 -10.27 1.40
N PRO A 267 23.71 -10.01 0.18
CA PRO A 267 24.44 -8.77 -0.10
C PRO A 267 23.56 -7.52 0.01
N LEU A 268 22.30 -7.58 -0.47
CA LEU A 268 21.36 -6.45 -0.36
C LEU A 268 21.09 -6.08 1.09
N GLY A 269 20.84 -7.09 1.94
CA GLY A 269 20.61 -6.89 3.37
C GLY A 269 21.82 -6.31 4.08
N LEU A 270 23.00 -6.86 3.87
CA LEU A 270 24.25 -6.37 4.47
C LEU A 270 24.60 -4.96 3.99
N ALA A 271 24.47 -4.67 2.69
CA ALA A 271 24.67 -3.32 2.16
C ALA A 271 23.70 -2.32 2.80
N THR A 272 22.41 -2.70 2.94
CA THR A 272 21.39 -1.89 3.61
C THR A 272 21.71 -1.69 5.09
N MET A 273 22.21 -2.71 5.78
CA MET A 273 22.63 -2.64 7.19
C MET A 273 23.73 -1.60 7.38
N VAL A 274 24.82 -1.69 6.62
CA VAL A 274 25.95 -0.76 6.72
C VAL A 274 25.55 0.65 6.34
N TRP A 275 24.83 0.82 5.23
CA TRP A 275 24.37 2.12 4.76
C TRP A 275 23.41 2.79 5.73
N GLY A 276 22.41 2.06 6.24
CA GLY A 276 21.49 2.55 7.25
C GLY A 276 22.21 3.00 8.52
N ALA A 277 23.17 2.20 9.02
CA ALA A 277 23.99 2.54 10.20
C ALA A 277 24.86 3.78 9.96
N TRP A 278 25.45 3.90 8.77
CA TRP A 278 26.22 5.06 8.35
C TRP A 278 25.39 6.34 8.35
N LEU A 279 24.16 6.28 7.83
CA LEU A 279 23.26 7.42 7.81
C LEU A 279 22.68 7.75 9.20
N ALA A 280 22.48 6.75 10.07
CA ALA A 280 22.02 6.96 11.45
C ALA A 280 22.97 7.85 12.25
N LEU A 281 24.29 7.64 12.08
CA LEU A 281 25.34 8.46 12.75
C LEU A 281 25.29 9.94 12.37
N ARG A 282 24.73 10.30 11.20
CA ARG A 282 24.64 11.69 10.73
C ARG A 282 23.43 12.45 11.26
N GLN A 283 22.45 11.73 11.83
CA GLN A 283 21.19 12.36 12.20
C GLN A 283 21.35 13.20 13.47
N ASN A 284 20.73 14.36 13.43
CA ASN A 284 20.62 15.25 14.59
C ASN A 284 19.22 15.15 15.24
N ASP A 285 18.21 14.65 14.54
CA ASP A 285 16.89 14.32 15.08
C ASP A 285 16.89 12.88 15.61
N LEU A 286 16.47 12.69 16.87
CA LEU A 286 16.43 11.37 17.51
C LEU A 286 15.50 10.38 16.80
N LYS A 287 14.36 10.84 16.27
CA LYS A 287 13.45 9.96 15.48
C LYS A 287 14.08 9.56 14.15
N ALA A 288 14.77 10.48 13.48
CA ALA A 288 15.48 10.18 12.24
C ALA A 288 16.66 9.22 12.49
N LEU A 289 17.38 9.36 13.60
CA LEU A 289 18.41 8.41 14.03
C LEU A 289 17.80 7.00 14.20
N LEU A 290 16.67 6.89 14.90
CA LEU A 290 15.98 5.61 15.07
C LEU A 290 15.42 5.06 13.75
N ALA A 291 14.99 5.91 12.81
CA ALA A 291 14.55 5.48 11.50
C ALA A 291 15.67 4.82 10.70
N TYR A 292 16.83 5.49 10.57
CA TYR A 292 17.97 4.91 9.87
C TYR A 292 18.57 3.70 10.60
N SER A 293 18.53 3.69 11.94
CA SER A 293 18.90 2.50 12.70
C SER A 293 17.90 1.35 12.46
N THR A 294 16.62 1.63 12.15
CA THR A 294 15.66 0.62 11.74
C THR A 294 15.99 0.09 10.34
N VAL A 295 16.33 0.96 9.38
CA VAL A 295 16.82 0.53 8.04
C VAL A 295 17.98 -0.45 8.21
N SER A 296 18.96 -0.11 9.07
CA SER A 296 20.11 -0.98 9.35
C SER A 296 19.69 -2.36 9.89
N GLN A 297 18.82 -2.39 10.89
CA GLN A 297 18.38 -3.65 11.50
C GLN A 297 17.48 -4.48 10.56
N LEU A 298 16.71 -3.83 9.67
CA LEU A 298 15.97 -4.52 8.63
C LEU A 298 16.89 -5.14 7.58
N GLY A 299 17.99 -4.46 7.24
CA GLY A 299 19.05 -5.02 6.40
C GLY A 299 19.65 -6.29 7.01
N LEU A 300 19.95 -6.28 8.31
CA LEU A 300 20.40 -7.45 9.05
C LEU A 300 19.37 -8.60 8.97
N LEU A 301 18.08 -8.32 9.20
CA LEU A 301 17.02 -9.33 9.14
C LEU A 301 16.87 -9.92 7.74
N VAL A 302 16.91 -9.07 6.70
CA VAL A 302 16.80 -9.53 5.30
C VAL A 302 18.01 -10.38 4.91
N SER A 303 19.23 -10.02 5.34
CA SER A 303 20.41 -10.85 5.08
C SER A 303 20.30 -12.22 5.74
N LEU A 304 19.83 -12.31 6.99
CA LEU A 304 19.66 -13.57 7.71
C LEU A 304 18.58 -14.47 7.08
N TYR A 305 17.39 -13.93 6.76
CA TYR A 305 16.35 -14.71 6.07
C TYR A 305 16.72 -15.02 4.62
N GLY A 306 17.68 -14.30 4.04
CA GLY A 306 18.27 -14.59 2.74
C GLY A 306 19.18 -15.82 2.75
N VAL A 307 19.73 -16.19 3.90
CA VAL A 307 20.48 -17.45 4.06
C VAL A 307 19.49 -18.63 3.97
N ALA A 308 19.81 -19.60 3.13
CA ALA A 308 18.87 -20.66 2.76
C ALA A 308 18.70 -21.78 3.81
N ASP A 309 19.50 -21.77 4.88
CA ASP A 309 19.53 -22.82 5.89
C ASP A 309 18.66 -22.54 7.13
N ALA A 310 18.56 -23.53 8.01
CA ALA A 310 17.79 -23.43 9.25
C ALA A 310 18.45 -22.48 10.27
N GLU A 311 19.78 -22.36 10.26
CA GLU A 311 20.55 -21.48 11.13
C GLU A 311 20.22 -20.02 10.88
N GLY A 312 20.26 -19.57 9.60
CA GLY A 312 19.91 -18.20 9.22
C GLY A 312 18.50 -17.84 9.65
N ARG A 313 17.52 -18.71 9.46
CA ARG A 313 16.13 -18.50 9.88
C ARG A 313 15.98 -18.42 11.40
N PHE A 314 16.71 -19.28 12.15
CA PHE A 314 16.71 -19.24 13.61
C PHE A 314 17.33 -17.94 14.13
N ALA A 315 18.49 -17.54 13.61
CA ALA A 315 19.15 -16.27 13.94
C ALA A 315 18.27 -15.06 13.61
N ALA A 316 17.64 -15.06 12.41
CA ALA A 316 16.72 -14.02 11.97
C ALA A 316 15.52 -13.88 12.91
N THR A 317 14.89 -15.00 13.28
CA THR A 317 13.71 -15.02 14.14
C THR A 317 14.05 -14.55 15.55
N THR A 318 15.20 -15.00 16.10
CA THR A 318 15.72 -14.52 17.39
C THR A 318 15.97 -13.00 17.37
N HIS A 319 16.58 -12.51 16.30
CA HIS A 319 16.84 -11.07 16.18
C HIS A 319 15.54 -10.26 15.98
N LEU A 320 14.58 -10.80 15.27
CA LEU A 320 13.26 -10.17 15.04
C LEU A 320 12.50 -9.91 16.35
N LEU A 321 12.50 -10.89 17.27
CA LEU A 321 11.91 -10.76 18.61
C LEU A 321 12.60 -9.65 19.42
N ASN A 322 13.93 -9.72 19.52
CA ASN A 322 14.72 -8.74 20.24
C ASN A 322 14.57 -7.32 19.65
N HIS A 323 14.62 -7.21 18.33
CA HIS A 323 14.43 -5.95 17.62
C HIS A 323 13.07 -5.31 17.92
N ALA A 324 12.00 -6.09 17.99
CA ALA A 324 10.67 -5.57 18.32
C ALA A 324 10.66 -4.91 19.69
N ALA A 325 11.24 -5.56 20.70
CA ALA A 325 11.27 -5.08 22.08
C ALA A 325 12.11 -3.82 22.24
N PHE A 326 13.42 -3.87 21.88
CA PHE A 326 14.29 -2.72 22.11
C PHE A 326 13.93 -1.52 21.23
N LYS A 327 13.44 -1.74 20.00
CA LYS A 327 13.11 -0.66 19.09
C LYS A 327 11.86 0.09 19.52
N ALA A 328 10.80 -0.62 19.92
CA ALA A 328 9.61 0.01 20.44
C ALA A 328 9.89 0.79 21.74
N ALA A 329 10.69 0.22 22.66
CA ALA A 329 11.13 0.92 23.86
C ALA A 329 11.87 2.24 23.52
N LEU A 330 12.82 2.21 22.56
CA LEU A 330 13.56 3.41 22.15
C LEU A 330 12.67 4.47 21.48
N PHE A 331 11.70 4.08 20.67
CA PHE A 331 10.75 5.05 20.13
C PHE A 331 9.90 5.69 21.22
N PHE A 332 9.43 4.92 22.22
CA PHE A 332 8.72 5.49 23.36
C PHE A 332 9.61 6.43 24.18
N VAL A 333 10.88 6.07 24.43
CA VAL A 333 11.87 6.96 25.07
C VAL A 333 12.02 8.28 24.31
N VAL A 334 12.18 8.22 22.98
CA VAL A 334 12.28 9.43 22.15
C VAL A 334 11.00 10.24 22.20
N GLY A 335 9.84 9.58 22.30
CA GLY A 335 8.54 10.24 22.51
C GLY A 335 8.47 10.96 23.85
N ILE A 336 8.97 10.35 24.93
CA ILE A 336 9.05 10.99 26.24
C ILE A 336 9.97 12.21 26.18
N ILE A 337 11.17 12.08 25.59
CA ILE A 337 12.10 13.21 25.44
C ILE A 337 11.43 14.35 24.67
N ASP A 338 10.77 14.07 23.53
CA ASP A 338 10.08 15.07 22.71
C ASP A 338 8.97 15.78 23.48
N HIS A 339 8.18 15.00 24.24
CA HIS A 339 7.06 15.52 25.04
C HIS A 339 7.55 16.45 26.17
N GLU A 340 8.56 16.04 26.93
CA GLU A 340 9.03 16.76 28.11
C GLU A 340 9.95 17.94 27.77
N THR A 341 10.81 17.80 26.75
CA THR A 341 11.79 18.85 26.39
C THR A 341 11.33 19.76 25.26
N GLY A 342 10.32 19.37 24.48
CA GLY A 342 9.80 20.09 23.30
C GLY A 342 10.76 20.05 22.11
N THR A 343 11.79 19.17 22.11
CA THR A 343 12.73 19.01 20.99
C THR A 343 13.30 17.60 20.91
N ARG A 344 13.67 17.20 19.67
CA ARG A 344 14.38 15.95 19.39
C ARG A 344 15.79 16.18 18.88
N ASP A 345 16.23 17.42 18.81
CA ASP A 345 17.57 17.75 18.28
C ASP A 345 18.66 17.44 19.32
N VAL A 346 19.47 16.42 19.03
CA VAL A 346 20.57 15.94 19.90
C VAL A 346 21.55 17.06 20.27
N ARG A 347 21.70 18.10 19.43
CA ARG A 347 22.62 19.22 19.68
C ARG A 347 22.11 20.17 20.75
N ARG A 348 20.79 20.12 21.06
CA ARG A 348 20.13 21.00 22.03
C ARG A 348 19.78 20.27 23.32
N LEU A 349 20.17 19.00 23.46
CA LEU A 349 19.84 18.13 24.58
C LEU A 349 21.11 17.59 25.23
N SER A 350 21.23 17.74 26.54
CA SER A 350 22.25 17.11 27.38
C SER A 350 21.79 17.00 28.84
N GLY A 351 22.43 16.13 29.62
CA GLY A 351 22.26 16.02 31.06
C GLY A 351 20.90 15.51 31.53
N LEU A 352 20.09 14.90 30.66
CA LEU A 352 18.71 14.51 30.97
C LEU A 352 18.59 13.43 32.05
N ARG A 353 19.67 12.69 32.40
CA ARG A 353 19.63 11.58 33.36
C ARG A 353 19.06 11.93 34.74
N ARG A 354 19.30 13.19 35.21
CA ARG A 354 18.82 13.64 36.52
C ARG A 354 17.35 14.04 36.50
N ALA A 355 16.88 14.57 35.38
CA ALA A 355 15.51 15.02 35.20
C ALA A 355 14.57 13.87 34.77
N LEU A 356 15.11 12.88 34.04
CA LEU A 356 14.39 11.73 33.47
C LEU A 356 15.06 10.41 33.91
N PRO A 357 15.13 10.07 35.21
CA PRO A 357 15.89 8.92 35.70
C PRO A 357 15.32 7.56 35.25
N VAL A 358 14.00 7.36 35.25
CA VAL A 358 13.36 6.11 34.77
C VAL A 358 13.56 5.99 33.27
N THR A 359 13.29 7.07 32.52
CA THR A 359 13.48 7.12 31.09
C THR A 359 14.93 6.84 30.71
N PHE A 360 15.91 7.31 31.49
CA PHE A 360 17.33 7.03 31.31
C PHE A 360 17.64 5.51 31.43
N VAL A 361 17.14 4.86 32.48
CA VAL A 361 17.35 3.40 32.66
C VAL A 361 16.77 2.62 31.50
N VAL A 362 15.54 2.94 31.08
CA VAL A 362 14.88 2.33 29.91
C VAL A 362 15.69 2.55 28.63
N ALA A 363 16.19 3.77 28.42
CA ALA A 363 17.01 4.12 27.27
C ALA A 363 18.33 3.31 27.25
N VAL A 364 18.98 3.18 28.39
CA VAL A 364 20.23 2.40 28.54
C VAL A 364 19.98 0.93 28.21
N LEU A 365 19.00 0.29 28.84
CA LEU A 365 18.67 -1.12 28.57
C LEU A 365 18.36 -1.37 27.08
N ALA A 366 17.50 -0.55 26.50
CA ALA A 366 17.11 -0.73 25.10
C ALA A 366 18.26 -0.40 24.11
N ALA A 367 19.07 0.64 24.37
CA ALA A 367 20.20 0.99 23.50
C ALA A 367 21.36 0.00 23.61
N LEU A 368 21.65 -0.52 24.80
CA LEU A 368 22.68 -1.56 24.99
C LEU A 368 22.22 -2.88 24.36
N SER A 369 20.92 -3.23 24.43
CA SER A 369 20.38 -4.38 23.69
C SER A 369 20.56 -4.19 22.18
N MET A 370 20.22 -3.01 21.64
CA MET A 370 20.47 -2.70 20.23
C MET A 370 21.95 -2.77 19.85
N ALA A 371 22.86 -2.34 20.73
CA ALA A 371 24.30 -2.42 20.53
C ALA A 371 24.85 -3.85 20.63
N GLY A 372 24.09 -4.77 21.24
CA GLY A 372 24.49 -6.18 21.42
C GLY A 372 25.42 -6.39 22.60
N LEU A 373 25.12 -5.78 23.75
CA LEU A 373 25.89 -5.97 24.98
C LEU A 373 25.16 -6.93 25.94
N PRO A 374 25.90 -7.81 26.66
CA PRO A 374 25.34 -8.63 27.71
C PRO A 374 24.90 -7.76 28.91
N PRO A 375 23.90 -8.16 29.70
CA PRO A 375 23.14 -9.41 29.67
C PRO A 375 21.82 -9.32 28.89
N LEU A 376 21.78 -8.62 27.78
CA LEU A 376 20.57 -8.31 27.03
C LEU A 376 20.38 -9.26 25.85
N GLY A 377 19.13 -9.49 25.44
CA GLY A 377 18.78 -10.41 24.36
C GLY A 377 19.40 -10.05 23.01
N GLY A 378 19.68 -8.75 22.79
CA GLY A 378 20.38 -8.29 21.59
C GLY A 378 21.79 -8.83 21.42
N PHE A 379 22.49 -9.16 22.52
CA PHE A 379 23.78 -9.86 22.48
C PHE A 379 23.63 -11.25 21.87
N LEU A 380 22.71 -12.06 22.40
CA LEU A 380 22.48 -13.42 21.93
C LEU A 380 22.12 -13.47 20.44
N SER A 381 21.24 -12.56 20.01
CA SER A 381 20.81 -12.53 18.61
C SER A 381 21.89 -12.02 17.64
N LYS A 382 22.81 -11.16 18.10
CA LYS A 382 23.95 -10.71 17.28
C LYS A 382 25.06 -11.74 17.21
N GLU A 383 25.27 -12.51 18.26
CA GLU A 383 26.23 -13.62 18.24
C GLU A 383 25.80 -14.65 17.18
N LEU A 384 24.53 -15.06 17.17
CA LEU A 384 23.97 -15.92 16.13
C LEU A 384 24.10 -15.29 14.72
N PHE A 385 23.93 -13.97 14.59
CA PHE A 385 24.14 -13.28 13.32
C PHE A 385 25.58 -13.38 12.83
N TYR A 386 26.57 -13.18 13.70
CA TYR A 386 27.98 -13.27 13.32
C TYR A 386 28.39 -14.72 13.01
N GLU A 387 27.83 -15.69 13.72
CA GLU A 387 28.05 -17.12 13.46
C GLU A 387 27.52 -17.49 12.07
N THR A 388 26.27 -17.14 11.77
CA THR A 388 25.66 -17.35 10.45
C THR A 388 26.47 -16.67 9.34
N MET A 389 26.92 -15.42 9.54
CA MET A 389 27.72 -14.71 8.53
C MET A 389 29.13 -15.30 8.38
N TRP A 390 29.73 -15.87 9.42
CA TRP A 390 30.98 -16.61 9.33
C TRP A 390 30.84 -17.85 8.44
N HIS A 391 29.77 -18.60 8.57
CA HIS A 391 29.49 -19.76 7.73
C HIS A 391 29.23 -19.39 6.26
N GLN A 392 28.76 -18.17 5.98
CA GLN A 392 28.65 -17.65 4.61
C GLN A 392 30.01 -17.19 4.03
N GLY A 393 31.02 -16.92 4.90
CA GLY A 393 32.38 -16.57 4.52
C GLY A 393 32.95 -15.37 5.26
N PRO A 394 34.28 -15.24 5.31
CA PRO A 394 34.96 -14.21 6.12
C PRO A 394 34.62 -12.77 5.67
N LEU A 395 34.35 -12.55 4.38
CA LEU A 395 33.96 -11.24 3.88
C LEU A 395 32.58 -10.82 4.45
N PHE A 396 31.64 -11.75 4.52
CA PHE A 396 30.31 -11.47 5.07
C PHE A 396 30.37 -11.16 6.56
N LEU A 397 31.21 -11.90 7.32
CA LEU A 397 31.48 -11.59 8.72
C LEU A 397 32.11 -10.20 8.87
N ALA A 398 33.10 -9.84 8.05
CA ALA A 398 33.76 -8.54 8.13
C ALA A 398 32.77 -7.39 7.89
N VAL A 399 31.88 -7.52 6.92
CA VAL A 399 30.80 -6.54 6.65
C VAL A 399 29.81 -6.49 7.81
N ALA A 400 29.44 -7.63 8.38
CA ALA A 400 28.57 -7.72 9.54
C ALA A 400 29.17 -7.03 10.77
N VAL A 401 30.46 -7.24 11.04
CA VAL A 401 31.24 -6.57 12.13
C VAL A 401 31.27 -5.06 11.90
N ALA A 402 31.54 -4.59 10.68
CA ALA A 402 31.55 -3.17 10.35
C ALA A 402 30.16 -2.53 10.61
N GLY A 403 29.07 -3.16 10.16
CA GLY A 403 27.70 -2.71 10.45
C GLY A 403 27.37 -2.74 11.95
N GLY A 404 27.88 -3.75 12.67
CA GLY A 404 27.77 -3.86 14.12
C GLY A 404 28.48 -2.73 14.86
N ALA A 405 29.69 -2.37 14.45
CA ALA A 405 30.47 -1.27 15.03
C ALA A 405 29.76 0.09 14.83
N LEU A 406 29.21 0.33 13.65
CA LEU A 406 28.37 1.51 13.40
C LEU A 406 27.10 1.49 14.25
N THR A 407 26.51 0.30 14.50
CA THR A 407 25.36 0.14 15.39
C THR A 407 25.70 0.53 16.83
N PHE A 408 26.84 0.08 17.33
CA PHE A 408 27.32 0.48 18.65
C PHE A 408 27.49 2.00 18.73
N ALA A 409 28.13 2.61 17.74
CA ALA A 409 28.39 4.03 17.71
C ALA A 409 27.12 4.90 17.70
N TYR A 410 26.10 4.57 16.91
CA TYR A 410 24.85 5.34 16.93
C TYR A 410 24.00 5.09 18.19
N SER A 411 24.12 3.90 18.81
CA SER A 411 23.48 3.61 20.10
C SER A 411 24.08 4.49 21.21
N ALA A 412 25.39 4.61 21.25
CA ALA A 412 26.10 5.51 22.17
C ALA A 412 25.73 7.00 21.90
N ARG A 413 25.62 7.39 20.61
CA ARG A 413 25.17 8.75 20.24
C ARG A 413 23.77 9.07 20.77
N LEU A 414 22.84 8.12 20.73
CA LEU A 414 21.50 8.29 21.31
C LEU A 414 21.57 8.53 22.82
N LEU A 415 22.41 7.76 23.54
CA LEU A 415 22.56 7.90 25.00
C LEU A 415 23.28 9.19 25.42
N ARG A 416 23.98 9.86 24.52
CA ARG A 416 24.73 11.09 24.81
C ARG A 416 23.83 12.22 25.34
N VAL A 417 22.55 12.27 24.97
CA VAL A 417 21.59 13.29 25.48
C VAL A 417 21.38 13.21 26.98
N PHE A 418 21.69 12.08 27.61
CA PHE A 418 21.56 11.89 29.05
C PHE A 418 22.82 12.29 29.83
N THR A 419 23.95 12.56 29.14
CA THR A 419 25.25 12.86 29.76
C THR A 419 25.54 14.37 29.76
N GLY A 420 26.44 14.81 30.65
CA GLY A 420 26.81 16.23 30.78
C GLY A 420 25.88 17.05 31.67
N GLU A 421 25.98 18.37 31.54
CA GLU A 421 25.09 19.31 32.24
C GLU A 421 23.74 19.40 31.56
N LEU A 422 22.71 19.73 32.36
CA LEU A 422 21.34 19.80 31.85
C LEU A 422 21.19 20.97 30.87
N SER A 423 20.84 20.65 29.62
CA SER A 423 20.45 21.61 28.61
C SER A 423 19.24 21.07 27.86
N ALA A 424 18.15 21.84 27.85
CA ALA A 424 16.92 21.55 27.10
C ALA A 424 16.11 22.86 26.94
N PRO A 425 15.31 23.01 25.87
CA PRO A 425 14.46 24.20 25.67
C PRO A 425 13.39 24.39 26.74
N LYS A 426 12.89 23.30 27.32
CA LYS A 426 11.97 23.29 28.49
C LYS A 426 12.65 22.53 29.63
N VAL A 427 12.36 22.91 30.86
CA VAL A 427 12.83 22.17 32.03
C VAL A 427 12.09 20.85 32.10
N PRO A 428 12.77 19.72 31.84
CA PRO A 428 12.12 18.42 31.81
C PRO A 428 11.90 17.89 33.24
N HIS A 429 10.84 17.13 33.39
CA HIS A 429 10.55 16.31 34.58
C HIS A 429 10.22 14.88 34.13
N GLU A 430 10.33 13.89 35.00
CA GLU A 430 9.99 12.52 34.65
C GLU A 430 8.53 12.43 34.22
N ALA A 431 8.29 11.75 33.09
CA ALA A 431 6.97 11.60 32.53
C ALA A 431 6.09 10.71 33.40
N GLY A 432 4.78 10.92 33.36
CA GLY A 432 3.82 10.09 34.08
C GLY A 432 3.84 8.62 33.65
N ALA A 433 3.27 7.74 34.50
CA ALA A 433 3.23 6.30 34.30
C ALA A 433 2.65 5.88 32.93
N GLY A 434 1.69 6.63 32.37
CA GLY A 434 1.12 6.36 31.05
C GLY A 434 2.13 6.37 29.91
N LEU A 435 3.25 7.08 30.05
CA LEU A 435 4.34 7.11 29.07
C LEU A 435 5.50 6.18 29.49
N THR A 436 5.87 6.15 30.76
CA THR A 436 7.05 5.42 31.23
C THR A 436 6.82 3.91 31.32
N VAL A 437 5.63 3.45 31.77
CA VAL A 437 5.34 2.01 31.94
C VAL A 437 5.38 1.24 30.63
N PRO A 438 4.75 1.69 29.51
CA PRO A 438 4.87 0.98 28.24
C PRO A 438 6.33 0.84 27.75
N ALA A 439 7.14 1.89 27.92
CA ALA A 439 8.56 1.86 27.56
C ALA A 439 9.37 0.89 28.43
N ALA A 440 9.10 0.91 29.75
CA ALA A 440 9.78 0.04 30.72
C ALA A 440 9.45 -1.44 30.53
N LEU A 441 8.18 -1.78 30.22
CA LEU A 441 7.77 -3.15 29.93
C LEU A 441 8.54 -3.74 28.73
N LEU A 442 8.71 -2.95 27.67
CA LEU A 442 9.43 -3.39 26.48
C LEU A 442 10.95 -3.51 26.70
N ALA A 443 11.55 -2.57 27.45
CA ALA A 443 12.96 -2.68 27.83
C ALA A 443 13.18 -3.85 28.81
N GLY A 444 12.24 -4.09 29.71
CA GLY A 444 12.22 -5.26 30.60
C GLY A 444 12.10 -6.58 29.83
N ALA A 445 11.30 -6.61 28.76
CA ALA A 445 11.22 -7.78 27.88
C ALA A 445 12.57 -8.05 27.17
N ALA A 446 13.26 -6.98 26.68
CA ALA A 446 14.58 -7.13 26.07
C ALA A 446 15.64 -7.64 27.08
N LEU A 447 15.56 -7.24 28.35
CA LEU A 447 16.38 -7.75 29.44
C LEU A 447 16.03 -9.21 29.77
N LEU A 448 14.75 -9.53 29.91
CA LEU A 448 14.28 -10.88 30.23
C LEU A 448 14.69 -11.90 29.15
N MET A 449 14.56 -11.54 27.87
CA MET A 449 15.02 -12.38 26.76
C MET A 449 16.51 -12.66 26.81
N GLY A 450 17.29 -11.77 27.37
CA GLY A 450 18.72 -11.98 27.58
C GLY A 450 19.01 -12.80 28.82
N LEU A 451 18.41 -12.49 29.97
CA LEU A 451 18.64 -13.20 31.23
C LEU A 451 18.12 -14.65 31.19
N TRP A 452 17.13 -14.92 30.35
CA TRP A 452 16.53 -16.27 30.23
C TRP A 452 16.59 -16.78 28.78
N PRO A 453 17.79 -17.22 28.30
CA PRO A 453 17.97 -17.70 26.93
C PRO A 453 17.02 -18.83 26.52
N ALA A 454 16.68 -19.75 27.45
CA ALA A 454 15.77 -20.85 27.20
C ALA A 454 14.35 -20.38 26.79
N LEU A 455 13.83 -19.30 27.40
CA LEU A 455 12.55 -18.72 26.99
C LEU A 455 12.63 -18.18 25.56
N THR A 456 13.71 -17.45 25.23
CA THR A 456 13.93 -16.90 23.89
C THR A 456 14.06 -18.02 22.87
N GLU A 457 14.81 -19.06 23.21
CA GLU A 457 14.98 -20.26 22.37
C GLU A 457 13.64 -20.95 22.08
N THR A 458 12.81 -21.20 23.10
CA THR A 458 11.51 -21.83 22.92
C THR A 458 10.62 -21.04 21.94
N LEU A 459 10.53 -19.71 22.14
CA LEU A 459 9.73 -18.84 21.26
C LEU A 459 10.28 -18.82 19.82
N THR A 460 11.60 -18.77 19.68
CA THR A 460 12.27 -18.77 18.37
C THR A 460 12.11 -20.11 17.65
N ARG A 461 12.29 -21.22 18.38
CA ARG A 461 12.25 -22.57 17.80
C ARG A 461 10.88 -22.89 17.24
N THR A 462 9.81 -22.64 17.99
CA THR A 462 8.43 -22.84 17.52
C THR A 462 8.13 -22.02 16.24
N ALA A 463 8.64 -20.78 16.17
CA ALA A 463 8.46 -19.95 15.00
C ALA A 463 9.34 -20.38 13.80
N GLN A 464 10.56 -20.84 14.05
CA GLN A 464 11.49 -21.31 13.02
C GLN A 464 11.03 -22.62 12.38
N GLU A 465 10.49 -23.55 13.19
CA GLU A 465 9.93 -24.82 12.69
C GLU A 465 8.81 -24.61 11.66
N ALA A 466 8.03 -23.55 11.81
CA ALA A 466 7.02 -23.17 10.81
C ALA A 466 7.61 -22.66 9.49
N LEU A 467 8.89 -22.24 9.47
CA LEU A 467 9.60 -21.69 8.32
C LEU A 467 10.64 -22.63 7.71
N ALA A 468 10.81 -23.84 8.23
CA ALA A 468 11.89 -24.72 7.80
C ALA A 468 11.40 -26.15 7.59
N PHE A 469 12.01 -26.81 6.60
CA PHE A 469 11.87 -28.26 6.41
C PHE A 469 12.71 -29.05 7.41
N ALA A 470 13.63 -28.39 8.13
CA ALA A 470 14.46 -28.99 9.17
C ALA A 470 14.60 -28.02 10.35
N SER A 471 14.61 -28.58 11.58
CA SER A 471 14.90 -27.80 12.79
C SER A 471 16.39 -27.54 12.92
N TYR A 472 16.75 -26.35 13.43
CA TYR A 472 18.12 -26.04 13.81
C TYR A 472 18.48 -26.72 15.14
N GLY A 473 19.54 -27.51 15.15
CA GLY A 473 19.99 -28.27 16.36
C GLY A 473 20.74 -27.44 17.39
N GLY A 474 21.11 -26.18 17.09
CA GLY A 474 21.85 -25.32 18.01
C GLY A 474 20.99 -24.76 19.15
N HIS A 475 21.65 -24.28 20.19
CA HIS A 475 21.03 -23.71 21.40
C HIS A 475 21.44 -22.28 21.62
N ILE A 476 20.58 -21.43 22.18
CA ILE A 476 20.91 -20.09 22.61
C ILE A 476 21.58 -20.18 24.01
N ARG A 477 22.86 -19.86 24.07
CA ARG A 477 23.66 -19.88 25.31
C ARG A 477 24.47 -18.60 25.46
N TRP A 478 24.86 -18.28 26.66
CA TRP A 478 25.72 -17.14 26.95
C TRP A 478 27.18 -17.36 26.52
N TRP A 479 27.61 -18.62 26.52
CA TRP A 479 28.98 -19.00 26.24
C TRP A 479 29.02 -20.25 25.35
N HIS A 480 29.67 -20.12 24.20
CA HIS A 480 29.88 -21.21 23.25
C HIS A 480 31.39 -21.50 23.04
N GLY A 481 32.28 -20.99 23.97
CA GLY A 481 33.71 -21.04 23.79
C GLY A 481 34.24 -19.82 23.01
N VAL A 482 35.52 -19.86 22.63
CA VAL A 482 36.14 -18.82 21.79
C VAL A 482 35.84 -19.13 20.33
N THR A 483 34.79 -18.51 19.81
CA THR A 483 34.28 -18.69 18.43
C THR A 483 34.66 -17.48 17.57
N PRO A 484 34.67 -17.60 16.24
CA PRO A 484 34.79 -16.45 15.33
C PRO A 484 33.67 -15.41 15.55
N ALA A 485 32.46 -15.82 15.96
CA ALA A 485 31.36 -14.94 16.33
C ALA A 485 31.70 -14.08 17.57
N LEU A 486 32.23 -14.69 18.61
CA LEU A 486 32.65 -13.96 19.80
C LEU A 486 33.79 -12.97 19.49
N LEU A 487 34.78 -13.40 18.69
CA LEU A 487 35.86 -12.49 18.24
C LEU A 487 35.28 -11.33 17.41
N GLY A 488 34.35 -11.60 16.51
CA GLY A 488 33.62 -10.58 15.77
C GLY A 488 32.84 -9.61 16.68
N THR A 489 32.26 -10.10 17.76
CA THR A 489 31.59 -9.27 18.77
C THR A 489 32.58 -8.36 19.51
N LEU A 490 33.72 -8.88 19.95
CA LEU A 490 34.76 -8.08 20.63
C LEU A 490 35.32 -7.00 19.69
N VAL A 491 35.61 -7.36 18.44
CA VAL A 491 36.07 -6.40 17.41
C VAL A 491 34.99 -5.34 17.15
N THR A 492 33.72 -5.72 17.09
CA THR A 492 32.60 -4.80 16.97
C THR A 492 32.58 -3.76 18.09
N TRP A 493 32.73 -4.18 19.33
CA TRP A 493 32.77 -3.26 20.48
C TRP A 493 34.00 -2.36 20.48
N ALA A 494 35.18 -2.90 20.16
CA ALA A 494 36.42 -2.14 20.08
C ALA A 494 36.35 -1.05 18.98
N LEU A 495 35.92 -1.43 17.77
CA LEU A 495 35.75 -0.48 16.66
C LEU A 495 34.64 0.53 16.95
N GLY A 496 33.51 0.09 17.52
CA GLY A 496 32.44 0.96 17.91
C GLY A 496 32.84 1.99 18.96
N ALA A 497 33.57 1.57 19.99
CA ALA A 497 34.12 2.46 21.01
C ALA A 497 35.12 3.44 20.41
N ALA A 498 35.99 2.98 19.50
CA ALA A 498 36.94 3.86 18.80
C ALA A 498 36.23 4.93 17.96
N LEU A 499 35.13 4.57 17.26
CA LEU A 499 34.29 5.52 16.51
C LEU A 499 33.62 6.56 17.43
N VAL A 500 33.22 6.16 18.63
CA VAL A 500 32.62 7.08 19.62
C VAL A 500 33.71 8.01 20.17
N TRP A 501 34.89 7.49 20.50
CA TRP A 501 35.99 8.27 21.02
C TRP A 501 36.51 9.27 20.00
N GLN A 502 36.64 8.86 18.74
CA GLN A 502 37.07 9.72 17.63
C GLN A 502 35.91 10.36 16.86
N ALA A 503 34.77 10.62 17.51
CA ALA A 503 33.57 11.15 16.87
C ALA A 503 33.83 12.35 15.93
N PRO A 504 34.67 13.37 16.26
CA PRO A 504 34.93 14.48 15.33
C PRO A 504 35.68 14.08 14.07
N ALA A 505 36.59 13.12 14.16
CA ALA A 505 37.35 12.59 13.01
C ALA A 505 36.40 11.71 12.14
N ALA A 506 35.62 10.88 12.78
CA ALA A 506 34.63 10.05 12.13
C ALA A 506 33.57 10.90 11.35
N GLN A 507 33.12 12.02 11.91
CA GLN A 507 32.24 12.96 11.23
C GLN A 507 32.87 13.59 10.00
N ARG A 508 34.15 14.08 10.13
CA ARG A 508 34.89 14.65 8.98
C ARG A 508 35.07 13.63 7.85
N LEU A 509 35.42 12.38 8.21
CA LEU A 509 35.55 11.29 7.25
C LEU A 509 34.20 11.01 6.56
N GLN A 510 33.16 10.99 7.34
CA GLN A 510 31.80 10.75 6.85
C GLN A 510 31.34 11.85 5.87
N GLU A 511 31.64 13.12 6.14
CA GLU A 511 31.34 14.23 5.24
C GLU A 511 32.09 14.11 3.91
N ARG A 512 33.36 13.67 3.94
CA ARG A 512 34.17 13.45 2.73
C ARG A 512 33.69 12.26 1.89
N LEU A 513 33.31 11.15 2.54
CA LEU A 513 32.91 9.90 1.88
C LEU A 513 31.44 9.85 1.45
N THR A 514 30.60 10.78 1.91
CA THR A 514 29.19 10.74 1.54
C THR A 514 29.00 11.29 0.12
N PRO A 515 28.42 10.52 -0.80
CA PRO A 515 28.18 10.97 -2.14
C PRO A 515 27.26 12.20 -2.16
N ARG A 516 27.54 13.16 -3.06
CA ARG A 516 26.64 14.30 -3.32
C ARG A 516 25.31 13.86 -3.90
N TRP A 517 25.31 12.73 -4.61
CA TRP A 517 24.12 12.11 -5.16
C TRP A 517 23.48 11.21 -4.09
N ASN A 518 22.23 11.49 -3.76
CA ASN A 518 21.47 10.71 -2.80
C ASN A 518 20.19 10.19 -3.44
N ALA A 519 19.69 9.10 -2.92
CA ALA A 519 18.52 8.44 -3.46
C ALA A 519 17.24 9.33 -3.41
N ASN A 520 17.19 10.35 -2.53
CA ASN A 520 16.09 11.32 -2.51
C ASN A 520 16.12 12.22 -3.76
N LEU A 521 17.31 12.57 -4.26
CA LEU A 521 17.45 13.30 -5.53
C LEU A 521 16.93 12.45 -6.68
N SER A 522 17.26 11.15 -6.73
CA SER A 522 16.72 10.24 -7.75
C SER A 522 15.20 10.18 -7.72
N TYR A 523 14.60 10.07 -6.52
CA TYR A 523 13.15 10.07 -6.35
C TYR A 523 12.51 11.37 -6.91
N VAL A 524 13.05 12.53 -6.55
CA VAL A 524 12.57 13.82 -7.04
C VAL A 524 12.71 13.94 -8.55
N LEU A 525 13.85 13.50 -9.12
CA LEU A 525 14.07 13.50 -10.57
C LEU A 525 13.08 12.61 -11.30
N ILE A 526 12.83 11.40 -10.82
CA ILE A 526 11.85 10.48 -11.41
C ILE A 526 10.45 11.10 -11.38
N LEU A 527 10.01 11.66 -10.25
CA LEU A 527 8.71 12.31 -10.15
C LEU A 527 8.60 13.54 -11.08
N THR A 528 9.65 14.35 -11.16
CA THR A 528 9.68 15.50 -12.06
C THR A 528 9.59 15.06 -13.52
N LEU A 529 10.31 14.00 -13.90
CA LEU A 529 10.25 13.43 -15.23
C LEU A 529 8.85 12.91 -15.57
N LEU A 530 8.25 12.14 -14.65
CA LEU A 530 6.89 11.60 -14.80
C LEU A 530 5.86 12.72 -14.93
N ASN A 531 5.91 13.74 -14.07
CA ASN A 531 5.01 14.89 -14.15
C ASN A 531 5.19 15.68 -15.46
N THR A 532 6.44 15.87 -15.89
CA THR A 532 6.73 16.54 -17.16
C THR A 532 6.20 15.74 -18.35
N LEU A 533 6.41 14.43 -18.33
CA LEU A 533 5.89 13.52 -19.35
C LEU A 533 4.36 13.52 -19.36
N ALA A 534 3.74 13.37 -18.19
CA ALA A 534 2.28 13.41 -18.03
C ALA A 534 1.70 14.73 -18.56
N SER A 535 2.30 15.87 -18.17
CA SER A 535 1.87 17.20 -18.65
C SER A 535 1.99 17.33 -20.18
N ARG A 536 3.09 16.82 -20.78
CA ARG A 536 3.27 16.83 -22.24
C ARG A 536 2.24 15.93 -22.95
N VAL A 537 1.99 14.74 -22.41
CA VAL A 537 0.98 13.82 -22.96
C VAL A 537 -0.41 14.45 -22.84
N THR A 538 -0.76 14.95 -21.65
CA THR A 538 -2.05 15.62 -21.42
C THR A 538 -2.23 16.84 -22.34
N ALA A 539 -1.20 17.70 -22.48
CA ALA A 539 -1.28 18.84 -23.39
C ALA A 539 -1.50 18.44 -24.86
N ARG A 540 -0.92 17.30 -25.27
CA ARG A 540 -1.10 16.79 -26.64
C ARG A 540 -2.43 16.06 -26.85
N THR A 541 -2.93 15.35 -25.85
CA THR A 541 -4.15 14.53 -25.97
C THR A 541 -5.41 15.27 -25.55
N GLN A 542 -5.33 16.11 -24.52
CA GLN A 542 -6.47 16.84 -23.95
C GLN A 542 -6.50 18.33 -24.35
N GLY A 543 -5.42 18.87 -24.89
CA GLY A 543 -5.37 20.22 -25.46
C GLY A 543 -6.03 20.31 -26.83
N LEU A 544 -6.51 19.21 -27.39
CA LEU A 544 -7.22 19.19 -28.67
C LEU A 544 -8.61 19.81 -28.51
N ALA A 545 -9.00 20.62 -29.47
CA ALA A 545 -10.39 21.07 -29.56
C ALA A 545 -11.33 19.87 -29.71
N LEU A 546 -12.56 19.98 -29.17
CA LEU A 546 -13.55 18.89 -29.19
C LEU A 546 -13.69 18.21 -30.58
N PRO A 547 -13.70 18.94 -31.72
CA PRO A 547 -13.72 18.30 -33.03
C PRO A 547 -12.54 17.38 -33.31
N ASP A 548 -11.33 17.73 -32.84
CA ASP A 548 -10.13 16.91 -33.05
C ASP A 548 -10.12 15.67 -32.15
N GLN A 549 -10.66 15.78 -30.91
CA GLN A 549 -10.89 14.62 -30.04
C GLN A 549 -11.88 13.63 -30.66
N LEU A 550 -12.99 14.14 -31.23
CA LEU A 550 -13.97 13.28 -31.94
C LEU A 550 -13.35 12.60 -33.16
N ARG A 551 -12.52 13.31 -33.94
CA ARG A 551 -11.77 12.72 -35.07
C ARG A 551 -10.87 11.58 -34.64
N LEU A 552 -10.14 11.78 -33.52
CA LEU A 552 -9.26 10.75 -32.98
C LEU A 552 -10.05 9.52 -32.51
N SER A 553 -11.13 9.72 -31.79
CA SER A 553 -12.01 8.63 -31.29
C SER A 553 -12.65 7.84 -32.43
N LEU A 554 -13.25 8.54 -33.39
CA LEU A 554 -13.89 7.92 -34.57
C LEU A 554 -12.85 7.23 -35.45
N GLY A 555 -11.67 7.84 -35.65
CA GLY A 555 -10.57 7.26 -36.40
C GLY A 555 -10.03 5.96 -35.76
N ALA A 556 -9.84 5.98 -34.44
CA ALA A 556 -9.42 4.79 -33.69
C ALA A 556 -10.48 3.66 -33.78
N SER A 557 -11.75 4.00 -33.62
CA SER A 557 -12.86 3.03 -33.73
C SER A 557 -12.95 2.43 -35.15
N ALA A 558 -12.78 3.27 -36.17
CA ALA A 558 -12.76 2.81 -37.57
C ALA A 558 -11.57 1.89 -37.88
N LEU A 559 -10.39 2.20 -37.33
CA LEU A 559 -9.20 1.35 -37.48
C LEU A 559 -9.35 0.01 -36.79
N ILE A 560 -9.87 -0.02 -35.54
CA ILE A 560 -10.13 -1.26 -34.80
C ILE A 560 -11.18 -2.10 -35.51
N GLY A 561 -12.28 -1.49 -35.95
CA GLY A 561 -13.33 -2.18 -36.72
C GLY A 561 -12.82 -2.71 -38.06
N GLY A 562 -12.04 -1.91 -38.77
CA GLY A 562 -11.41 -2.33 -40.04
C GLY A 562 -10.45 -3.49 -39.87
N TYR A 563 -9.63 -3.46 -38.81
CA TYR A 563 -8.73 -4.56 -38.47
C TYR A 563 -9.47 -5.85 -38.13
N ALA A 564 -10.57 -5.75 -37.34
CA ALA A 564 -11.40 -6.89 -36.98
C ALA A 564 -12.04 -7.53 -38.22
N VAL A 565 -12.56 -6.75 -39.16
CA VAL A 565 -13.11 -7.23 -40.43
C VAL A 565 -12.03 -7.85 -41.30
N TRP A 566 -10.84 -7.26 -41.33
CA TRP A 566 -9.72 -7.83 -42.11
C TRP A 566 -9.26 -9.19 -41.59
N GLN A 567 -9.24 -9.39 -40.28
CA GLN A 567 -8.90 -10.68 -39.65
C GLN A 567 -9.98 -11.75 -39.84
N ALA A 568 -11.22 -11.34 -40.02
CA ALA A 568 -12.37 -12.24 -40.12
C ALA A 568 -13.29 -11.87 -41.30
N PRO A 569 -12.83 -11.93 -42.58
CA PRO A 569 -13.63 -11.50 -43.73
C PRO A 569 -14.89 -12.36 -43.95
N GLN A 570 -14.94 -13.57 -43.40
CA GLN A 570 -16.13 -14.45 -43.41
C GLN A 570 -17.31 -13.85 -42.60
N VAL A 571 -17.05 -12.81 -41.81
CA VAL A 571 -18.08 -12.09 -41.02
C VAL A 571 -18.90 -11.16 -41.90
N LEU A 572 -18.46 -10.85 -43.13
CA LEU A 572 -19.23 -10.01 -44.05
C LEU A 572 -20.62 -10.62 -44.34
N PRO A 573 -21.68 -9.86 -44.18
CA PRO A 573 -23.03 -10.38 -44.29
C PRO A 573 -23.44 -10.66 -45.75
N ARG A 574 -24.32 -11.63 -45.92
CA ARG A 574 -25.11 -11.73 -47.13
C ARG A 574 -26.26 -10.75 -47.03
N LEU A 575 -26.36 -9.82 -47.97
CA LEU A 575 -27.48 -8.87 -48.02
C LEU A 575 -28.79 -9.65 -48.22
N GLY A 576 -29.68 -9.55 -47.25
CA GLY A 576 -31.04 -10.07 -47.31
C GLY A 576 -31.99 -9.10 -48.04
N THR A 577 -33.23 -9.53 -48.28
CA THR A 577 -34.30 -8.65 -48.82
C THR A 577 -34.74 -7.66 -47.72
N VAL A 578 -34.73 -6.37 -48.05
CA VAL A 578 -35.21 -5.33 -47.13
C VAL A 578 -36.76 -5.24 -47.27
N PRO A 579 -37.52 -5.29 -46.16
CA PRO A 579 -38.96 -5.08 -46.20
C PRO A 579 -39.30 -3.71 -46.78
N LEU A 580 -40.28 -3.64 -47.66
CA LEU A 580 -40.65 -2.40 -48.35
C LEU A 580 -41.11 -1.30 -47.36
N GLU A 581 -41.76 -1.69 -46.28
CA GLU A 581 -42.20 -0.82 -45.18
C GLU A 581 -41.07 -0.19 -44.37
N ALA A 582 -39.86 -0.72 -44.40
CA ALA A 582 -38.71 -0.18 -43.73
C ALA A 582 -38.04 1.00 -44.50
N LEU A 583 -38.26 1.06 -45.83
CA LEU A 583 -37.63 2.08 -46.69
C LEU A 583 -38.05 3.53 -46.32
N PRO A 584 -39.33 3.87 -46.07
CA PRO A 584 -39.69 5.21 -45.66
C PRO A 584 -39.08 5.63 -44.33
N VAL A 585 -38.98 4.70 -43.39
CA VAL A 585 -38.36 4.96 -42.06
C VAL A 585 -36.86 5.15 -42.18
N ALA A 586 -36.16 4.34 -42.98
CA ALA A 586 -34.77 4.51 -43.26
C ALA A 586 -34.49 5.87 -43.97
N ALA A 587 -35.34 6.24 -44.96
CA ALA A 587 -35.24 7.53 -45.62
C ALA A 587 -35.43 8.71 -44.65
N LEU A 588 -36.38 8.62 -43.71
CA LEU A 588 -36.63 9.59 -42.66
C LEU A 588 -35.40 9.75 -41.74
N LEU A 589 -34.82 8.65 -41.31
CA LEU A 589 -33.60 8.64 -40.46
C LEU A 589 -32.41 9.29 -41.17
N VAL A 590 -32.18 8.92 -42.44
CA VAL A 590 -31.10 9.49 -43.25
C VAL A 590 -31.33 11.00 -43.48
N ALA A 591 -32.53 11.38 -43.84
CA ALA A 591 -32.90 12.78 -44.07
C ALA A 591 -32.77 13.62 -42.79
N GLY A 592 -33.21 13.07 -41.64
CA GLY A 592 -33.02 13.69 -40.34
C GLY A 592 -31.55 13.87 -40.00
N ALA A 593 -30.71 12.82 -40.09
CA ALA A 593 -29.29 12.86 -39.80
C ALA A 593 -28.54 13.85 -40.71
N VAL A 594 -28.77 13.82 -42.00
CA VAL A 594 -28.20 14.77 -42.98
C VAL A 594 -28.65 16.21 -42.67
N GLY A 595 -29.93 16.37 -42.34
CA GLY A 595 -30.51 17.66 -41.96
C GLY A 595 -29.84 18.24 -40.71
N VAL A 596 -29.57 17.44 -39.68
CA VAL A 596 -28.81 17.83 -38.49
C VAL A 596 -27.41 18.28 -38.87
N ALA A 597 -26.72 17.49 -39.69
CA ALA A 597 -25.33 17.77 -40.11
C ALA A 597 -25.18 19.06 -40.93
N LEU A 598 -26.19 19.38 -41.73
CA LEU A 598 -26.27 20.59 -42.58
C LEU A 598 -26.83 21.82 -41.87
N SER A 599 -27.48 21.64 -40.73
CA SER A 599 -28.15 22.69 -39.99
C SER A 599 -27.17 23.74 -39.44
N ARG A 600 -27.41 25.03 -39.71
CA ARG A 600 -26.67 26.14 -39.12
C ARG A 600 -27.35 26.72 -37.88
N ASN A 601 -28.60 26.37 -37.65
CA ASN A 601 -29.38 26.83 -36.51
C ASN A 601 -29.51 25.74 -35.48
N ARG A 602 -29.17 26.01 -34.21
CA ARG A 602 -29.26 25.06 -33.10
C ARG A 602 -30.69 24.51 -32.90
N LEU A 603 -31.70 25.39 -32.99
CA LEU A 603 -33.08 25.03 -32.84
C LEU A 603 -33.48 24.01 -33.90
N THR A 604 -33.13 24.27 -35.15
CA THR A 604 -33.38 23.36 -36.29
C THR A 604 -32.65 22.03 -36.07
N ALA A 605 -31.38 22.05 -35.60
CA ALA A 605 -30.64 20.84 -35.33
C ALA A 605 -31.29 19.98 -34.23
N VAL A 606 -31.80 20.58 -33.13
CA VAL A 606 -32.51 19.85 -32.07
C VAL A 606 -33.82 19.22 -32.57
N VAL A 607 -34.62 19.99 -33.33
CA VAL A 607 -35.86 19.48 -33.91
C VAL A 607 -35.61 18.31 -34.87
N LEU A 608 -34.58 18.41 -35.70
CA LEU A 608 -34.17 17.32 -36.61
C LEU A 608 -33.59 16.10 -35.86
N THR A 609 -32.90 16.32 -34.75
CA THR A 609 -32.45 15.21 -33.85
C THR A 609 -33.68 14.52 -33.27
N GLY A 610 -34.69 15.26 -32.80
CA GLY A 610 -35.96 14.70 -32.33
C GLY A 610 -36.68 13.90 -33.43
N LEU A 611 -36.60 14.36 -34.67
CA LEU A 611 -37.15 13.63 -35.81
C LEU A 611 -36.45 12.30 -36.05
N THR A 612 -35.11 12.25 -35.89
CA THR A 612 -34.34 10.98 -35.96
C THR A 612 -34.66 10.04 -34.79
N GLY A 613 -34.83 10.58 -33.57
CA GLY A 613 -35.28 9.81 -32.40
C GLY A 613 -36.67 9.21 -32.59
N PHE A 614 -37.61 9.99 -33.14
CA PHE A 614 -38.93 9.49 -33.51
C PHE A 614 -38.87 8.40 -34.59
N GLY A 615 -38.05 8.58 -35.64
CA GLY A 615 -37.82 7.55 -36.66
C GLY A 615 -37.25 6.27 -36.08
N SER A 616 -36.35 6.38 -35.08
CA SER A 616 -35.83 5.22 -34.35
C SER A 616 -36.94 4.49 -33.56
N ALA A 617 -37.85 5.22 -32.91
CA ALA A 617 -38.96 4.61 -32.20
C ALA A 617 -39.93 3.86 -33.17
N VAL A 618 -40.17 4.42 -34.36
CA VAL A 618 -40.95 3.73 -35.42
C VAL A 618 -40.20 2.49 -35.91
N SER A 619 -38.89 2.54 -36.03
CA SER A 619 -38.05 1.37 -36.38
C SER A 619 -38.24 0.23 -35.38
N PHE A 620 -38.22 0.54 -34.06
CA PHE A 620 -38.45 -0.46 -33.01
C PHE A 620 -39.88 -1.05 -33.11
N LEU A 621 -40.85 -0.25 -33.46
CA LEU A 621 -42.21 -0.73 -33.63
C LEU A 621 -42.30 -1.72 -34.83
N LEU A 622 -41.63 -1.40 -35.95
CA LEU A 622 -41.55 -2.31 -37.10
C LEU A 622 -40.82 -3.62 -36.77
N MET A 623 -39.83 -3.56 -35.84
CA MET A 623 -39.11 -4.73 -35.33
C MET A 623 -39.86 -5.49 -34.24
N ARG A 624 -41.15 -5.17 -33.98
CA ARG A 624 -41.99 -5.77 -32.93
C ARG A 624 -41.44 -5.61 -31.52
N ALA A 625 -40.78 -4.49 -31.24
CA ALA A 625 -40.23 -4.12 -29.93
C ALA A 625 -40.99 -2.91 -29.33
N PRO A 626 -42.27 -3.05 -28.89
CA PRO A 626 -43.08 -1.93 -28.44
C PRO A 626 -42.55 -1.25 -27.18
N ASP A 627 -41.94 -2.01 -26.26
CA ASP A 627 -41.35 -1.46 -25.03
C ASP A 627 -40.16 -0.52 -25.33
N LEU A 628 -39.31 -0.89 -26.29
CA LEU A 628 -38.22 -0.03 -26.75
C LEU A 628 -38.75 1.22 -27.46
N ALA A 629 -39.80 1.07 -28.30
CA ALA A 629 -40.43 2.19 -28.98
C ALA A 629 -41.00 3.21 -27.99
N LEU A 630 -41.73 2.74 -26.96
CA LEU A 630 -42.31 3.60 -25.93
C LEU A 630 -41.22 4.32 -25.12
N THR A 631 -40.20 3.60 -24.70
CA THR A 631 -39.07 4.17 -23.96
C THR A 631 -38.32 5.23 -24.78
N GLN A 632 -38.05 4.95 -26.06
CA GLN A 632 -37.43 5.90 -26.99
C GLN A 632 -38.25 7.18 -27.14
N LEU A 633 -39.59 7.08 -27.30
CA LEU A 633 -40.49 8.23 -27.40
C LEU A 633 -40.43 9.10 -26.13
N LEU A 634 -40.48 8.48 -24.96
CA LEU A 634 -40.45 9.20 -23.69
C LEU A 634 -39.10 9.91 -23.49
N VAL A 635 -37.99 9.20 -23.71
CA VAL A 635 -36.64 9.75 -23.56
C VAL A 635 -36.40 10.87 -24.57
N GLU A 636 -36.77 10.69 -25.83
CA GLU A 636 -36.63 11.69 -26.88
C GLU A 636 -37.39 12.97 -26.54
N THR A 637 -38.67 12.84 -26.13
CA THR A 637 -39.49 13.96 -25.74
C THR A 637 -38.84 14.79 -24.60
N VAL A 638 -38.42 14.11 -23.56
CA VAL A 638 -37.74 14.76 -22.41
C VAL A 638 -36.42 15.41 -22.85
N THR A 639 -35.62 14.73 -23.67
CA THR A 639 -34.32 15.21 -24.16
C THR A 639 -34.49 16.45 -25.01
N VAL A 640 -35.45 16.48 -25.96
CA VAL A 640 -35.72 17.64 -26.80
C VAL A 640 -36.18 18.84 -25.94
N ILE A 641 -37.06 18.63 -24.97
CA ILE A 641 -37.50 19.68 -24.05
C ILE A 641 -36.29 20.22 -23.24
N LEU A 642 -35.48 19.35 -22.70
CA LEU A 642 -34.31 19.74 -21.92
C LEU A 642 -33.31 20.55 -22.78
N PHE A 643 -33.00 20.12 -24.00
CA PHE A 643 -32.15 20.86 -24.91
C PHE A 643 -32.70 22.26 -25.24
N LEU A 644 -34.00 22.36 -25.52
CA LEU A 644 -34.65 23.64 -25.78
C LEU A 644 -34.53 24.59 -24.56
N LEU A 645 -34.70 24.07 -23.34
CA LEU A 645 -34.55 24.84 -22.12
C LEU A 645 -33.11 25.29 -21.88
N VAL A 646 -32.14 24.39 -22.07
CA VAL A 646 -30.70 24.66 -21.82
C VAL A 646 -30.14 25.65 -22.85
N PHE A 647 -30.56 25.58 -24.11
CA PHE A 647 -30.05 26.49 -25.16
C PHE A 647 -30.35 27.95 -24.91
N ARG A 648 -31.38 28.25 -24.09
CA ARG A 648 -31.65 29.64 -23.65
C ARG A 648 -30.49 30.25 -22.84
N PHE A 649 -29.70 29.41 -22.16
CA PHE A 649 -28.62 29.84 -21.27
C PHE A 649 -27.24 29.72 -21.90
N LEU A 650 -27.08 29.06 -23.06
CA LEU A 650 -25.81 28.86 -23.72
C LEU A 650 -25.43 30.10 -24.60
N PRO A 651 -24.18 30.58 -24.55
CA PRO A 651 -23.70 31.65 -25.38
C PRO A 651 -23.78 31.27 -26.87
N GLY A 652 -23.86 32.29 -27.73
CA GLY A 652 -23.89 32.09 -29.20
C GLY A 652 -22.72 31.26 -29.71
N VAL A 653 -22.92 30.32 -30.66
CA VAL A 653 -21.81 29.58 -31.29
C VAL A 653 -20.99 30.50 -32.14
N ARG A 654 -19.69 30.54 -31.95
CA ARG A 654 -18.75 31.05 -32.93
C ARG A 654 -18.56 30.00 -34.02
N ASP A 655 -18.89 30.34 -35.25
CA ASP A 655 -18.58 29.49 -36.39
C ASP A 655 -17.06 29.33 -36.52
N LEU A 656 -16.58 28.15 -36.24
CA LEU A 656 -15.17 27.80 -36.47
C LEU A 656 -14.98 27.64 -37.99
N PRO A 657 -14.04 28.37 -38.61
CA PRO A 657 -13.79 28.28 -40.06
C PRO A 657 -13.35 26.84 -40.41
N ARG A 658 -14.18 26.14 -41.19
CA ARG A 658 -13.88 24.82 -41.71
C ARG A 658 -13.08 24.93 -43.00
N THR A 659 -11.84 24.45 -43.01
CA THR A 659 -11.09 24.29 -44.25
C THR A 659 -11.62 23.08 -45.06
N ARG A 660 -11.59 23.17 -46.40
CA ARG A 660 -12.06 22.07 -47.30
C ARG A 660 -11.40 20.71 -46.99
N GLY A 661 -10.09 20.71 -46.62
CA GLY A 661 -9.38 19.49 -46.25
C GLY A 661 -9.90 18.86 -44.95
N ARG A 662 -10.25 19.67 -43.94
CA ARG A 662 -10.86 19.16 -42.70
C ARG A 662 -12.24 18.60 -42.94
N LEU A 663 -13.05 19.21 -43.82
CA LEU A 663 -14.34 18.67 -44.18
C LEU A 663 -14.23 17.29 -44.86
N GLY A 664 -13.26 17.13 -45.79
CA GLY A 664 -13.00 15.84 -46.45
C GLY A 664 -12.58 14.75 -45.45
N LEU A 665 -11.72 15.09 -44.47
CA LEU A 665 -11.33 14.15 -43.42
C LEU A 665 -12.53 13.79 -42.51
N ASP A 666 -13.38 14.72 -42.14
CA ASP A 666 -14.56 14.48 -41.33
C ASP A 666 -15.56 13.55 -42.03
N LEU A 667 -15.76 13.74 -43.34
CA LEU A 667 -16.60 12.86 -44.16
C LEU A 667 -16.04 11.45 -44.26
N LEU A 668 -14.72 11.33 -44.47
CA LEU A 668 -14.04 10.04 -44.54
C LEU A 668 -14.16 9.26 -43.20
N LEU A 669 -13.85 9.92 -42.10
CA LEU A 669 -13.91 9.32 -40.78
C LEU A 669 -15.34 8.93 -40.38
N SER A 670 -16.31 9.79 -40.70
CA SER A 670 -17.73 9.51 -40.45
C SER A 670 -18.22 8.33 -41.25
N ALA A 671 -17.88 8.25 -42.53
CA ALA A 671 -18.23 7.13 -43.41
C ALA A 671 -17.56 5.84 -42.94
N ALA A 672 -16.27 5.88 -42.57
CA ALA A 672 -15.53 4.72 -42.08
C ALA A 672 -16.10 4.21 -40.72
N ALA A 673 -16.44 5.11 -39.81
CA ALA A 673 -17.07 4.77 -38.53
C ALA A 673 -18.47 4.18 -38.71
N ALA A 674 -19.28 4.76 -39.61
CA ALA A 674 -20.62 4.24 -39.93
C ALA A 674 -20.51 2.84 -40.57
N ALA A 675 -19.63 2.65 -41.53
CA ALA A 675 -19.37 1.34 -42.14
C ALA A 675 -18.90 0.31 -41.10
N GLY A 676 -17.95 0.69 -40.24
CA GLY A 676 -17.45 -0.17 -39.16
C GLY A 676 -18.55 -0.58 -38.17
N ALA A 677 -19.38 0.36 -37.73
CA ALA A 677 -20.50 0.10 -36.84
C ALA A 677 -21.55 -0.83 -37.51
N THR A 678 -21.89 -0.57 -38.79
CA THR A 678 -22.79 -1.42 -39.55
C THR A 678 -22.28 -2.84 -39.68
N LEU A 679 -21.00 -3.00 -40.05
CA LEU A 679 -20.35 -4.32 -40.18
C LEU A 679 -20.29 -5.05 -38.84
N LEU A 680 -20.04 -4.36 -37.74
CA LEU A 680 -20.00 -4.92 -36.38
C LEU A 680 -21.38 -5.46 -35.98
N VAL A 681 -22.45 -4.68 -36.21
CA VAL A 681 -23.83 -5.10 -35.95
C VAL A 681 -24.20 -6.31 -36.81
N MET A 682 -23.88 -6.27 -38.09
CA MET A 682 -24.17 -7.39 -39.00
C MET A 682 -23.36 -8.65 -38.63
N ALA A 683 -22.13 -8.48 -38.16
CA ALA A 683 -21.28 -9.56 -37.64
C ALA A 683 -21.89 -10.20 -36.40
N SER A 684 -22.37 -9.40 -35.46
CA SER A 684 -22.98 -9.88 -34.22
C SER A 684 -24.21 -10.71 -34.47
N LEU A 685 -25.01 -10.37 -35.48
CA LEU A 685 -26.17 -11.14 -35.90
C LEU A 685 -25.85 -12.52 -36.51
N ARG A 686 -24.62 -12.73 -36.97
CA ARG A 686 -24.15 -14.00 -37.57
C ARG A 686 -23.62 -15.00 -36.53
N PHE A 687 -23.09 -14.53 -35.43
CA PHE A 687 -22.54 -15.35 -34.36
C PHE A 687 -23.50 -15.50 -33.18
N LEU A 688 -24.79 -15.68 -33.47
CA LEU A 688 -25.78 -15.96 -32.45
C LEU A 688 -25.47 -17.31 -31.81
N ALA A 689 -24.95 -17.30 -30.59
CA ALA A 689 -25.03 -18.44 -29.69
C ALA A 689 -26.52 -18.83 -29.50
N PRO A 690 -26.86 -20.07 -29.09
CA PRO A 690 -28.25 -20.43 -28.83
C PRO A 690 -28.88 -19.36 -27.93
N PRO A 691 -30.03 -18.76 -28.35
CA PRO A 691 -30.61 -17.66 -27.60
C PRO A 691 -31.06 -18.14 -26.23
N ILE A 692 -30.79 -17.37 -25.18
CA ILE A 692 -31.28 -17.60 -23.81
C ILE A 692 -32.74 -17.08 -23.64
N SER A 693 -33.27 -16.44 -24.67
CA SER A 693 -34.64 -15.91 -24.67
C SER A 693 -35.72 -16.95 -24.33
N PRO A 694 -35.65 -18.25 -24.74
CA PRO A 694 -36.62 -19.26 -24.34
C PRO A 694 -36.70 -19.43 -22.83
N TYR A 695 -35.60 -19.32 -22.11
CA TYR A 695 -35.56 -19.38 -20.64
C TYR A 695 -36.42 -18.24 -20.04
N TYR A 696 -36.17 -17.00 -20.47
CA TYR A 696 -36.90 -15.85 -19.96
C TYR A 696 -38.40 -15.90 -20.32
N LEU A 697 -38.72 -16.34 -21.53
CA LEU A 697 -40.13 -16.49 -21.95
C LEU A 697 -40.90 -17.49 -21.09
N LEU A 698 -40.25 -18.58 -20.66
CA LEU A 698 -40.86 -19.63 -19.85
C LEU A 698 -40.93 -19.28 -18.36
N ASN A 699 -39.93 -18.55 -17.85
CA ASN A 699 -39.75 -18.36 -16.42
C ASN A 699 -40.12 -16.96 -15.90
N SER A 700 -40.25 -15.95 -16.77
CA SER A 700 -40.54 -14.59 -16.34
C SER A 700 -41.82 -14.47 -15.48
N TYR A 701 -42.86 -15.21 -15.80
CA TYR A 701 -44.09 -15.23 -14.99
C TYR A 701 -43.98 -16.15 -13.79
N LYS A 702 -43.35 -17.32 -13.94
CA LYS A 702 -43.26 -18.35 -12.88
C LYS A 702 -42.30 -17.93 -11.77
N GLU A 703 -41.15 -17.41 -12.12
CA GLU A 703 -40.06 -17.07 -11.17
C GLU A 703 -40.02 -15.57 -10.88
N GLY A 704 -40.17 -14.70 -11.87
CA GLY A 704 -40.13 -13.26 -11.72
C GLY A 704 -41.47 -12.57 -11.52
N GLY A 705 -42.60 -13.31 -11.50
CA GLY A 705 -43.95 -12.83 -11.18
C GLY A 705 -44.57 -11.84 -12.17
N GLY A 706 -43.93 -11.55 -13.31
CA GLY A 706 -44.32 -10.54 -14.26
C GLY A 706 -44.64 -11.10 -15.67
N LYS A 707 -45.67 -10.56 -16.34
CA LYS A 707 -46.03 -10.95 -17.71
C LYS A 707 -45.19 -10.24 -18.77
N ASN A 708 -44.62 -9.07 -18.45
CA ASN A 708 -43.73 -8.38 -19.36
C ASN A 708 -42.31 -8.88 -19.14
N VAL A 709 -41.81 -9.69 -20.07
CA VAL A 709 -40.51 -10.36 -19.98
C VAL A 709 -39.35 -9.35 -19.87
N VAL A 710 -39.43 -8.25 -20.63
CA VAL A 710 -38.40 -7.19 -20.65
C VAL A 710 -38.27 -6.54 -19.27
N ASN A 711 -39.42 -6.17 -18.68
CA ASN A 711 -39.41 -5.58 -17.34
C ASN A 711 -38.92 -6.55 -16.28
N VAL A 712 -39.31 -7.82 -16.35
CA VAL A 712 -38.85 -8.85 -15.40
C VAL A 712 -37.32 -9.05 -15.50
N ILE A 713 -36.78 -9.06 -16.70
CA ILE A 713 -35.30 -9.12 -16.85
C ILE A 713 -34.62 -7.93 -16.16
N LEU A 714 -35.13 -6.71 -16.37
CA LEU A 714 -34.50 -5.49 -15.84
C LEU A 714 -34.65 -5.33 -14.34
N VAL A 715 -35.73 -5.80 -13.72
CA VAL A 715 -36.01 -5.53 -12.29
C VAL A 715 -35.73 -6.73 -11.39
N ASP A 716 -35.66 -7.94 -11.93
CA ASP A 716 -35.49 -9.18 -11.17
C ASP A 716 -34.27 -9.99 -11.66
N PHE A 717 -34.35 -10.66 -12.80
CA PHE A 717 -33.27 -11.55 -13.28
C PHE A 717 -31.93 -10.85 -13.44
N ARG A 718 -31.93 -9.57 -13.84
CA ARG A 718 -30.75 -8.72 -13.99
C ARG A 718 -30.84 -7.41 -13.22
N GLY A 719 -31.52 -7.41 -12.08
CA GLY A 719 -31.76 -6.22 -11.26
C GLY A 719 -30.49 -5.50 -10.84
N PHE A 720 -29.36 -6.19 -10.73
CA PHE A 720 -28.04 -5.55 -10.45
C PHE A 720 -27.57 -4.60 -11.54
N ASP A 721 -27.89 -4.86 -12.82
CA ASP A 721 -27.55 -3.96 -13.92
C ASP A 721 -28.30 -2.63 -13.75
N THR A 722 -29.61 -2.69 -13.45
CA THR A 722 -30.44 -1.51 -13.20
C THR A 722 -30.01 -0.76 -11.94
N LEU A 723 -29.59 -1.47 -10.88
CA LEU A 723 -29.02 -0.85 -9.67
C LEU A 723 -27.72 -0.10 -10.01
N GLY A 724 -26.86 -0.67 -10.86
CA GLY A 724 -25.65 -0.02 -11.37
C GLY A 724 -25.96 1.26 -12.15
N GLU A 725 -26.97 1.22 -13.04
CA GLU A 725 -27.41 2.38 -13.82
C GLU A 725 -27.97 3.50 -12.93
N ILE A 726 -28.80 3.19 -11.93
CA ILE A 726 -29.32 4.15 -10.95
C ILE A 726 -28.16 4.77 -10.16
N THR A 727 -27.14 3.98 -9.78
CA THR A 727 -25.95 4.48 -9.08
C THR A 727 -25.17 5.46 -9.94
N VAL A 728 -24.98 5.18 -11.23
CA VAL A 728 -24.34 6.11 -12.17
C VAL A 728 -25.11 7.42 -12.28
N VAL A 729 -26.45 7.36 -12.44
CA VAL A 729 -27.30 8.55 -12.49
C VAL A 729 -27.20 9.38 -11.20
N ALA A 730 -27.16 8.72 -10.03
CA ALA A 730 -26.97 9.40 -8.75
C ALA A 730 -25.59 10.11 -8.66
N VAL A 731 -24.53 9.45 -9.11
CA VAL A 731 -23.17 10.04 -9.17
C VAL A 731 -23.14 11.24 -10.12
N VAL A 732 -23.77 11.14 -11.30
CA VAL A 732 -23.87 12.26 -12.25
C VAL A 732 -24.64 13.43 -11.63
N ALA A 733 -25.77 13.18 -10.95
CA ALA A 733 -26.55 14.22 -10.29
C ALA A 733 -25.72 14.94 -9.19
N LEU A 734 -24.93 14.19 -8.40
CA LEU A 734 -24.02 14.76 -7.41
C LEU A 734 -22.91 15.59 -8.05
N ALA A 735 -22.33 15.12 -9.16
CA ALA A 735 -21.30 15.84 -9.90
C ALA A 735 -21.84 17.15 -10.48
N VAL A 736 -23.01 17.11 -11.11
CA VAL A 736 -23.69 18.32 -11.62
C VAL A 736 -24.02 19.29 -10.48
N GLY A 737 -24.54 18.78 -9.36
CA GLY A 737 -24.80 19.59 -8.17
C GLY A 737 -23.56 20.29 -7.62
N ALA A 738 -22.40 19.60 -7.62
CA ALA A 738 -21.11 20.16 -7.21
C ALA A 738 -20.65 21.25 -8.21
N LEU A 739 -20.74 21.01 -9.53
CA LEU A 739 -20.36 21.97 -10.54
C LEU A 739 -21.22 23.24 -10.49
N VAL A 740 -22.54 23.10 -10.28
CA VAL A 740 -23.47 24.25 -10.14
C VAL A 740 -23.13 25.08 -8.90
N ARG A 741 -22.70 24.43 -7.80
CA ARG A 741 -22.25 25.15 -6.59
C ARG A 741 -20.96 25.93 -6.83
N LEU A 742 -19.99 25.33 -7.55
CA LEU A 742 -18.72 25.97 -7.91
C LEU A 742 -18.88 27.13 -8.89
N GLY A 743 -19.90 27.09 -9.75
CA GLY A 743 -20.20 28.15 -10.73
C GLY A 743 -20.92 29.38 -10.16
N ARG A 744 -21.27 29.42 -8.86
CA ARG A 744 -21.89 30.60 -8.26
C ARG A 744 -20.88 31.72 -8.04
N PRO A 745 -21.09 32.95 -8.57
CA PRO A 745 -20.19 34.08 -8.34
C PRO A 745 -20.16 34.38 -6.84
N GLY A 746 -18.99 34.30 -6.20
CA GLY A 746 -18.77 34.64 -4.80
C GLY A 746 -18.19 33.52 -3.92
N GLN A 747 -18.09 32.29 -4.42
CA GLN A 747 -17.34 31.20 -3.77
C GLN A 747 -16.26 30.69 -4.74
N ALA A 748 -15.25 31.52 -4.98
CA ALA A 748 -14.02 31.00 -5.56
C ALA A 748 -13.44 29.95 -4.57
N PRO A 749 -13.03 28.77 -5.04
CA PRO A 749 -12.23 27.88 -4.22
C PRO A 749 -10.99 28.66 -3.76
N PRO A 750 -10.45 28.40 -2.55
CA PRO A 750 -9.19 29.01 -2.17
C PRO A 750 -8.20 28.71 -3.31
N GLU A 751 -7.67 29.78 -3.91
CA GLU A 751 -6.62 29.68 -4.91
C GLU A 751 -5.54 28.76 -4.33
N VAL A 752 -5.40 27.58 -4.88
CA VAL A 752 -4.20 26.80 -4.69
C VAL A 752 -3.14 27.56 -5.47
N ASP A 753 -2.37 28.36 -4.75
CA ASP A 753 -1.27 29.14 -5.29
C ASP A 753 -0.40 28.24 -6.16
N ALA A 754 -0.59 28.29 -7.46
CA ALA A 754 0.27 27.65 -8.44
C ALA A 754 1.72 28.16 -8.33
N GLU A 755 1.92 29.36 -7.74
CA GLU A 755 3.24 29.89 -7.39
C GLU A 755 3.91 29.15 -6.23
N GLN A 756 3.16 28.57 -5.29
CA GLN A 756 3.75 27.76 -4.20
C GLN A 756 4.23 26.38 -4.66
N LEU A 757 3.74 25.88 -5.78
CA LEU A 757 4.23 24.65 -6.42
C LEU A 757 5.45 24.89 -7.32
N ALA A 758 5.71 26.14 -7.70
CA ALA A 758 6.82 26.53 -8.58
C ALA A 758 7.98 27.20 -7.85
N ALA A 759 7.88 27.48 -6.54
CA ALA A 759 8.95 28.15 -5.81
C ALA A 759 10.17 27.22 -5.68
N PRO A 760 11.34 27.56 -6.21
CA PRO A 760 12.57 26.83 -5.96
C PRO A 760 12.94 26.95 -4.48
N ALA A 761 13.43 25.84 -3.91
CA ALA A 761 13.86 25.77 -2.52
C ALA A 761 14.79 26.94 -2.17
N PRO A 762 14.64 27.57 -0.98
CA PRO A 762 15.42 28.72 -0.61
C PRO A 762 16.91 28.40 -0.64
N ARG A 763 17.67 29.17 -1.44
CA ARG A 763 19.14 29.10 -1.46
C ARG A 763 19.64 29.47 -0.06
N ARG A 764 20.21 28.50 0.66
CA ARG A 764 21.00 28.78 1.85
C ARG A 764 22.20 29.65 1.42
N LYS A 765 22.27 30.86 1.93
CA LYS A 765 23.46 31.68 1.89
C LYS A 765 24.61 30.97 2.65
N PRO A 766 25.85 31.19 2.25
CA PRO A 766 27.03 30.42 2.68
C PRO A 766 27.32 30.49 4.17
#